data_cc1438e6bc45738dcdfa73bc95d10eb1
#
_entry.id   cc1438e6bc45738dcdfa73bc95d10eb1
#
_cell.length_a   1.000
_cell.length_b   1.000
_cell.length_c   1.000
_cell.angle_alpha   90.00
_cell.angle_beta   90.00
_cell.angle_gamma   90.00
#
_symmetry.space_group_name_H-M   'P 1'
#
loop_
_entity.id
_entity.type
_entity.pdbx_description
1 polymer ?
#
loop_
_entity_poly.entity_id
_entity_poly.type
_entity_poly.pdbx_seq_one_letter_code
_entity_poly.pdbx_strand_id
1 'polypeptide(L)'
;MLSRRYLLKSSVCIMALAPLLAPATIRAERRWPLPPHAPKHPKRIEQFGQVRIDDYAWLKPTNWAEIRKDPRALDPAIRKVLEAENAYAKAMLAPTQPLQDTLFARMQNLSAADVPPPAIIEDGWAYYSWTPDGESYPIYARRPASGGAEQILLDLNAEARGKAYYALSVFQAPVRSPDNRLFAWAVDETGSEYHTLYVKDIETGRIVSSDIHDCYGTFAFAPDSKHLFWVLRDRLSRPTKVFRRPARGGTDVEVYDEKDPAFFIHVSLTASKRTLLIHCFNGDMGDTRVVFGDDVLGTPTLVEPRRNGLLYTVEDWQNDYLILTNANGAYDFKVMRAHRANLSESGWQPFIAHHPGHFIASIRPFRNFLVLTEWRDANPHLITATPAGQRHDIAFAEAAYNVSLEPQQSYETDNLRYAYETPRLPKAWYDYDMKTAKRRLLSAPHRSFDPEHYVVERLSAPSSDDVMVPITVLMKKGTKLDGSAPLLMYGYGSYGDSVTASFSAPALALVDQGWIHVLAHVRGGSEKGTRWWRSVLKRGKKKTFVDFIACAEHLIQKRYTRPGQIAIHGLSAGGLLIGAVYNMRPDLWGAAIAQVPFVDLLNTMEDENHPLWFTALPIWGDPRIKADWEYMASYSPYTNVHKAAYPPLLATGSLVDDRVGFWEPVKFVEKVRDDSTNKAPKMVKIDMSAGHMGASGRNAKLRQQAMFYAFAIWAVGNKWGLG
;
A
#
# COMPACT_ATOMS: atom_id res chain seq x y z
N MET A 1 -24.09 66.45 -43.28
CA MET A 1 -23.90 67.00 -44.62
C MET A 1 -23.72 65.85 -45.58
N LEU A 2 -24.71 65.73 -46.52
CA LEU A 2 -24.65 65.23 -47.89
C LEU A 2 -24.11 63.82 -48.12
N SER A 3 -24.91 62.82 -48.44
CA SER A 3 -25.88 62.57 -49.58
C SER A 3 -25.18 61.98 -50.81
N ARG A 4 -25.63 60.77 -51.21
CA ARG A 4 -26.29 60.33 -52.50
C ARG A 4 -25.81 58.95 -52.87
N ARG A 5 -26.67 57.93 -52.85
CA ARG A 5 -27.59 57.37 -53.88
C ARG A 5 -27.04 57.32 -55.32
N TYR A 6 -27.02 56.05 -55.85
CA TYR A 6 -27.63 55.68 -57.18
C TYR A 6 -27.36 54.17 -57.38
N LEU A 7 -28.33 53.34 -57.42
CA LEU A 7 -29.24 52.78 -58.45
C LEU A 7 -28.60 51.73 -59.38
N LEU A 8 -29.07 50.50 -59.20
CA LEU A 8 -29.55 49.48 -60.13
C LEU A 8 -28.94 49.34 -61.57
N LYS A 9 -28.47 48.08 -61.82
CA LYS A 9 -28.87 47.34 -63.02
C LYS A 9 -28.87 45.86 -62.78
N SER A 10 -30.00 45.21 -63.07
CA SER A 10 -30.26 43.77 -63.03
C SER A 10 -29.53 43.07 -64.17
N SER A 11 -28.86 41.94 -63.88
CA SER A 11 -28.54 40.93 -64.91
C SER A 11 -28.76 39.57 -64.28
N VAL A 12 -29.78 38.89 -64.79
CA VAL A 12 -30.09 37.49 -64.43
C VAL A 12 -29.05 36.65 -65.15
N CYS A 13 -28.23 35.92 -64.31
CA CYS A 13 -27.45 34.77 -64.76
C CYS A 13 -27.97 33.52 -64.06
N ILE A 14 -28.56 32.65 -64.90
CA ILE A 14 -28.91 31.25 -64.45
C ILE A 14 -27.60 30.55 -64.28
N MET A 15 -27.23 30.23 -62.97
CA MET A 15 -26.18 29.27 -62.66
C MET A 15 -26.80 27.98 -62.26
N ALA A 16 -26.47 26.91 -62.99
CA ALA A 16 -26.80 25.52 -62.72
C ALA A 16 -26.25 25.12 -61.35
N LEU A 17 -27.12 24.55 -60.46
CA LEU A 17 -26.73 23.90 -59.26
C LEU A 17 -25.98 22.59 -59.60
N ALA A 18 -24.65 22.57 -59.46
CA ALA A 18 -23.89 21.34 -59.28
C ALA A 18 -23.93 20.98 -57.78
N PRO A 19 -24.22 19.72 -57.39
CA PRO A 19 -24.15 19.32 -56.00
C PRO A 19 -22.68 19.31 -55.56
N LEU A 20 -22.35 20.18 -54.59
CA LEU A 20 -21.10 20.14 -53.86
C LEU A 20 -21.07 18.81 -53.06
N LEU A 21 -20.43 17.78 -53.62
CA LEU A 21 -19.97 16.63 -52.88
C LEU A 21 -18.95 17.15 -51.82
N ALA A 22 -19.40 17.27 -50.59
CA ALA A 22 -18.49 17.45 -49.46
C ALA A 22 -17.49 16.27 -49.48
N PRO A 23 -16.18 16.53 -49.34
CA PRO A 23 -15.23 15.42 -49.24
C PRO A 23 -15.59 14.60 -48.01
N ALA A 24 -15.97 13.34 -48.22
CA ALA A 24 -16.05 12.36 -47.14
C ALA A 24 -14.68 12.34 -46.48
N THR A 25 -14.59 12.89 -45.30
CA THR A 25 -13.44 12.70 -44.43
C THR A 25 -13.39 11.21 -44.14
N ILE A 26 -12.58 10.49 -44.92
CA ILE A 26 -12.16 9.14 -44.59
C ILE A 26 -11.46 9.26 -43.25
N ARG A 27 -12.17 9.03 -42.16
CA ARG A 27 -11.53 8.73 -40.87
C ARG A 27 -10.67 7.49 -41.15
N ALA A 28 -9.36 7.69 -41.28
CA ALA A 28 -8.44 6.57 -41.33
C ALA A 28 -8.76 5.69 -40.12
N GLU A 29 -9.24 4.48 -40.35
CA GLU A 29 -9.45 3.50 -39.30
C GLU A 29 -8.10 3.36 -38.56
N ARG A 30 -8.09 3.71 -37.30
CA ARG A 30 -6.90 3.65 -36.49
C ARG A 30 -6.54 2.18 -36.33
N ARG A 31 -5.55 1.71 -37.09
CA ARG A 31 -5.04 0.34 -36.94
C ARG A 31 -4.26 0.27 -35.63
N TRP A 32 -4.83 -0.41 -34.63
CA TRP A 32 -4.14 -0.71 -33.39
C TRP A 32 -3.02 -1.73 -33.65
N PRO A 33 -1.89 -1.65 -32.94
CA PRO A 33 -0.84 -2.64 -33.07
C PRO A 33 -1.38 -4.01 -32.61
N LEU A 34 -0.88 -5.08 -33.23
CA LEU A 34 -1.18 -6.42 -32.77
C LEU A 34 -0.41 -6.69 -31.47
N PRO A 35 -1.03 -7.39 -30.50
CA PRO A 35 -0.32 -7.76 -29.29
C PRO A 35 0.84 -8.72 -29.62
N PRO A 36 1.99 -8.58 -28.94
CA PRO A 36 3.03 -9.60 -29.03
C PRO A 36 2.52 -10.90 -28.39
N HIS A 37 3.16 -12.00 -28.74
CA HIS A 37 2.92 -13.30 -28.11
C HIS A 37 4.24 -13.93 -27.70
N ALA A 38 4.35 -14.31 -26.44
CA ALA A 38 5.46 -15.10 -25.96
C ALA A 38 5.39 -16.52 -26.59
N PRO A 39 6.50 -17.13 -27.01
CA PRO A 39 6.50 -18.51 -27.48
C PRO A 39 5.97 -19.47 -26.40
N LYS A 40 5.15 -20.43 -26.82
CA LYS A 40 4.66 -21.49 -25.93
C LYS A 40 5.71 -22.57 -25.80
N HIS A 41 6.13 -22.85 -24.57
CA HIS A 41 6.97 -23.99 -24.22
C HIS A 41 6.26 -24.83 -23.16
N PRO A 42 5.35 -25.75 -23.58
CA PRO A 42 4.48 -26.46 -22.65
C PRO A 42 5.24 -27.26 -21.61
N LYS A 43 5.06 -26.95 -20.33
CA LYS A 43 5.57 -27.70 -19.19
C LYS A 43 4.43 -28.49 -18.56
N ARG A 44 4.57 -29.83 -18.57
CA ARG A 44 3.63 -30.71 -17.87
C ARG A 44 3.96 -30.71 -16.38
N ILE A 45 3.03 -30.37 -15.54
CA ILE A 45 3.12 -30.39 -14.08
C ILE A 45 2.07 -31.34 -13.57
N GLU A 46 2.48 -32.28 -12.70
CA GLU A 46 1.58 -33.24 -12.08
C GLU A 46 1.65 -33.15 -10.57
N GLN A 47 0.50 -32.97 -9.92
CA GLN A 47 0.37 -32.87 -8.48
C GLN A 47 -0.93 -33.56 -8.03
N PHE A 48 -0.86 -34.43 -7.04
CA PHE A 48 -2.00 -35.19 -6.50
C PHE A 48 -2.85 -35.93 -7.56
N GLY A 49 -2.21 -36.43 -8.63
CA GLY A 49 -2.87 -37.11 -9.76
C GLY A 49 -3.59 -36.17 -10.74
N GLN A 50 -3.50 -34.86 -10.54
CA GLN A 50 -3.99 -33.86 -11.50
C GLN A 50 -2.84 -33.35 -12.37
N VAL A 51 -3.13 -33.21 -13.66
CA VAL A 51 -2.18 -32.71 -14.66
C VAL A 51 -2.59 -31.35 -15.13
N ARG A 52 -1.64 -30.39 -15.13
CA ARG A 52 -1.80 -29.08 -15.74
C ARG A 52 -0.66 -28.79 -16.69
N ILE A 53 -0.92 -27.99 -17.71
CA ILE A 53 0.06 -27.52 -18.68
C ILE A 53 0.30 -26.04 -18.44
N ASP A 54 1.56 -25.66 -18.27
CA ASP A 54 2.01 -24.26 -18.16
C ASP A 54 2.84 -23.94 -19.41
N ASP A 55 2.21 -23.27 -20.39
CA ASP A 55 2.84 -22.89 -21.67
C ASP A 55 3.92 -21.82 -21.50
N TYR A 56 3.85 -21.07 -20.41
CA TYR A 56 4.69 -19.89 -20.15
C TYR A 56 5.59 -20.05 -18.91
N ALA A 57 5.77 -21.25 -18.39
CA ALA A 57 6.63 -21.53 -17.23
C ALA A 57 8.09 -21.03 -17.43
N TRP A 58 8.60 -21.02 -18.67
CA TRP A 58 9.94 -20.59 -19.03
C TRP A 58 10.20 -19.09 -18.79
N LEU A 59 9.15 -18.26 -18.68
CA LEU A 59 9.28 -16.83 -18.36
C LEU A 59 9.75 -16.58 -16.92
N LYS A 60 9.65 -17.60 -16.03
CA LYS A 60 10.26 -17.55 -14.71
C LYS A 60 11.74 -17.93 -14.80
N PRO A 61 12.66 -16.97 -14.55
CA PRO A 61 14.08 -17.24 -14.63
C PRO A 61 14.56 -18.11 -13.46
N THR A 62 15.53 -18.97 -13.69
CA THR A 62 16.14 -19.81 -12.63
C THR A 62 17.09 -19.00 -11.74
N ASN A 63 17.63 -17.89 -12.24
CA ASN A 63 18.56 -17.00 -11.55
C ASN A 63 17.91 -15.71 -11.02
N TRP A 64 16.65 -15.77 -10.64
CA TRP A 64 15.89 -14.58 -10.19
C TRP A 64 16.56 -13.83 -9.03
N ALA A 65 17.20 -14.55 -8.08
CA ALA A 65 17.95 -13.93 -6.99
C ALA A 65 19.14 -13.07 -7.47
N GLU A 66 19.76 -13.44 -8.59
CA GLU A 66 20.82 -12.68 -9.23
C GLU A 66 20.27 -11.46 -9.98
N ILE A 67 19.18 -11.64 -10.73
CA ILE A 67 18.52 -10.57 -11.50
C ILE A 67 18.08 -9.42 -10.59
N ARG A 68 17.61 -9.71 -9.37
CA ARG A 68 17.24 -8.69 -8.39
C ARG A 68 18.41 -7.81 -7.95
N LYS A 69 19.63 -8.35 -7.98
CA LYS A 69 20.85 -7.60 -7.67
C LYS A 69 21.45 -6.95 -8.91
N ASP A 70 21.38 -7.63 -10.06
CA ASP A 70 21.86 -7.14 -11.35
C ASP A 70 20.85 -7.47 -12.47
N PRO A 71 20.02 -6.49 -12.87
CA PRO A 71 19.04 -6.67 -13.95
C PRO A 71 19.65 -7.11 -15.29
N ARG A 72 20.98 -6.96 -15.49
CA ARG A 72 21.67 -7.39 -16.72
C ARG A 72 21.77 -8.90 -16.83
N ALA A 73 21.66 -9.62 -15.71
CA ALA A 73 21.66 -11.09 -15.67
C ALA A 73 20.37 -11.73 -16.25
N LEU A 74 19.38 -10.92 -16.65
CA LEU A 74 18.15 -11.42 -17.25
C LEU A 74 18.42 -12.09 -18.60
N ASP A 75 17.88 -13.31 -18.79
CA ASP A 75 17.94 -14.04 -20.05
C ASP A 75 17.48 -13.17 -21.23
N PRO A 76 18.27 -13.10 -22.34
CA PRO A 76 17.94 -12.28 -23.50
C PRO A 76 16.60 -12.62 -24.16
N ALA A 77 16.17 -13.90 -24.13
CA ALA A 77 14.88 -14.31 -24.70
C ALA A 77 13.71 -13.75 -23.85
N ILE A 78 13.81 -13.82 -22.52
CA ILE A 78 12.84 -13.22 -21.62
C ILE A 78 12.85 -11.70 -21.80
N ARG A 79 14.01 -11.06 -21.81
CA ARG A 79 14.14 -9.61 -22.04
C ARG A 79 13.42 -9.15 -23.30
N LYS A 80 13.59 -9.90 -24.40
CA LYS A 80 12.92 -9.61 -25.68
C LYS A 80 11.38 -9.61 -25.54
N VAL A 81 10.82 -10.56 -24.77
CA VAL A 81 9.37 -10.58 -24.51
C VAL A 81 8.96 -9.34 -23.72
N LEU A 82 9.66 -9.01 -22.63
CA LEU A 82 9.31 -7.84 -21.81
C LEU A 82 9.40 -6.52 -22.59
N GLU A 83 10.41 -6.38 -23.44
CA GLU A 83 10.56 -5.18 -24.29
C GLU A 83 9.46 -5.08 -25.35
N ALA A 84 9.05 -6.22 -25.96
CA ALA A 84 7.94 -6.25 -26.91
C ALA A 84 6.60 -5.89 -26.21
N GLU A 85 6.35 -6.41 -25.01
CA GLU A 85 5.18 -6.07 -24.21
C GLU A 85 5.15 -4.59 -23.83
N ASN A 86 6.28 -4.04 -23.39
CA ASN A 86 6.42 -2.62 -23.09
C ASN A 86 6.19 -1.73 -24.32
N ALA A 87 6.69 -2.12 -25.48
CA ALA A 87 6.48 -1.41 -26.74
C ALA A 87 4.99 -1.42 -27.14
N TYR A 88 4.32 -2.57 -27.01
CA TYR A 88 2.89 -2.71 -27.27
C TYR A 88 2.06 -1.86 -26.28
N ALA A 89 2.30 -1.98 -24.99
CA ALA A 89 1.60 -1.18 -23.98
C ALA A 89 1.78 0.32 -24.21
N LYS A 90 3.00 0.76 -24.53
CA LYS A 90 3.30 2.16 -24.88
C LYS A 90 2.50 2.64 -26.10
N ALA A 91 2.45 1.85 -27.17
CA ALA A 91 1.71 2.19 -28.38
C ALA A 91 0.19 2.27 -28.13
N MET A 92 -0.36 1.30 -27.36
CA MET A 92 -1.78 1.27 -27.01
C MET A 92 -2.20 2.43 -26.10
N LEU A 93 -1.32 2.83 -25.15
CA LEU A 93 -1.59 3.93 -24.22
C LEU A 93 -1.25 5.31 -24.80
N ALA A 94 -0.50 5.40 -25.89
CA ALA A 94 -0.10 6.69 -26.49
C ALA A 94 -1.28 7.65 -26.77
N PRO A 95 -2.47 7.19 -27.25
CA PRO A 95 -3.61 8.07 -27.43
C PRO A 95 -4.18 8.69 -26.15
N THR A 96 -3.85 8.11 -24.99
CA THR A 96 -4.30 8.62 -23.69
C THR A 96 -3.33 9.64 -23.09
N GLN A 97 -2.17 9.89 -23.73
CA GLN A 97 -1.12 10.77 -23.18
C GLN A 97 -1.63 12.18 -22.81
N PRO A 98 -2.45 12.89 -23.64
CA PRO A 98 -2.98 14.18 -23.25
C PRO A 98 -3.85 14.13 -21.99
N LEU A 99 -4.61 13.03 -21.82
CA LEU A 99 -5.40 12.82 -20.61
C LEU A 99 -4.51 12.48 -19.41
N GLN A 100 -3.45 11.68 -19.60
CA GLN A 100 -2.48 11.40 -18.55
C GLN A 100 -1.82 12.69 -18.05
N ASP A 101 -1.42 13.58 -18.95
CA ASP A 101 -0.80 14.86 -18.59
C ASP A 101 -1.78 15.78 -17.85
N THR A 102 -3.04 15.82 -18.29
CA THR A 102 -4.12 16.57 -17.61
C THR A 102 -4.37 16.05 -16.19
N LEU A 103 -4.50 14.73 -16.05
CA LEU A 103 -4.71 14.08 -14.74
C LEU A 103 -3.51 14.30 -13.84
N PHE A 104 -2.29 14.14 -14.35
CA PHE A 104 -1.07 14.37 -13.59
C PHE A 104 -0.98 15.81 -13.06
N ALA A 105 -1.19 16.79 -13.91
CA ALA A 105 -1.20 18.21 -13.50
C ALA A 105 -2.27 18.48 -12.43
N ARG A 106 -3.46 17.90 -12.58
CA ARG A 106 -4.53 18.02 -11.58
C ARG A 106 -4.16 17.36 -10.26
N MET A 107 -3.59 16.14 -10.30
CA MET A 107 -3.09 15.42 -9.12
C MET A 107 -2.00 16.20 -8.40
N GLN A 108 -1.05 16.80 -9.12
CA GLN A 108 -0.01 17.65 -8.52
C GLN A 108 -0.63 18.86 -7.81
N ASN A 109 -1.56 19.55 -8.45
CA ASN A 109 -2.25 20.70 -7.87
C ASN A 109 -3.02 20.33 -6.59
N LEU A 110 -3.71 19.17 -6.59
CA LEU A 110 -4.42 18.65 -5.42
C LEU A 110 -3.46 18.19 -4.31
N SER A 111 -2.30 17.64 -4.68
CA SER A 111 -1.26 17.18 -3.74
C SER A 111 -0.46 18.34 -3.12
N ALA A 112 -0.46 19.52 -3.72
CA ALA A 112 0.12 20.74 -3.12
C ALA A 112 -0.60 21.15 -1.83
N ALA A 113 -1.78 20.56 -1.57
CA ALA A 113 -2.49 20.68 -0.32
C ALA A 113 -1.89 19.85 0.84
N ASP A 114 -0.90 18.98 0.60
CA ASP A 114 -0.26 18.21 1.67
C ASP A 114 0.55 19.14 2.57
N VAL A 115 0.15 19.23 3.83
CA VAL A 115 0.86 20.00 4.86
C VAL A 115 1.81 19.06 5.58
N PRO A 116 3.10 19.42 5.68
CA PRO A 116 4.03 18.63 6.47
C PRO A 116 3.57 18.58 7.94
N PRO A 117 3.94 17.51 8.67
CA PRO A 117 3.66 17.44 10.08
C PRO A 117 4.24 18.66 10.80
N PRO A 118 3.51 19.25 11.78
CA PRO A 118 4.04 20.31 12.60
C PRO A 118 5.30 19.85 13.32
N ALA A 119 6.27 20.76 13.47
CA ALA A 119 7.54 20.45 14.12
C ALA A 119 7.34 19.82 15.51
N ILE A 120 8.12 18.79 15.81
CA ILE A 120 8.21 18.18 17.12
C ILE A 120 9.27 18.90 17.92
N ILE A 121 8.88 19.43 19.08
CA ILE A 121 9.80 20.09 19.99
C ILE A 121 10.34 19.06 20.97
N GLU A 122 11.65 18.88 20.98
CA GLU A 122 12.37 17.99 21.90
C GLU A 122 13.77 18.55 22.19
N ASP A 123 14.17 18.58 23.46
CA ASP A 123 15.48 19.04 23.93
C ASP A 123 15.90 20.41 23.35
N GLY A 124 14.97 21.36 23.29
CA GLY A 124 15.21 22.71 22.78
C GLY A 124 15.33 22.84 21.27
N TRP A 125 15.08 21.77 20.53
CA TRP A 125 15.07 21.73 19.06
C TRP A 125 13.67 21.46 18.51
N ALA A 126 13.35 22.08 17.36
CA ALA A 126 12.18 21.80 16.54
C ALA A 126 12.62 20.93 15.36
N TYR A 127 12.11 19.69 15.29
CA TYR A 127 12.37 18.72 14.21
C TYR A 127 11.19 18.67 13.26
N TYR A 128 11.45 18.69 11.97
CA TYR A 128 10.42 18.68 10.94
C TYR A 128 10.95 18.12 9.61
N SER A 129 10.01 17.82 8.71
CA SER A 129 10.31 17.44 7.33
C SER A 129 9.31 18.09 6.40
N TRP A 130 9.72 18.36 5.16
CA TRP A 130 8.85 18.85 4.11
C TRP A 130 9.37 18.36 2.75
N THR A 131 8.50 18.36 1.75
CA THR A 131 8.91 18.14 0.36
C THR A 131 8.85 19.48 -0.36
N PRO A 132 9.96 20.02 -0.89
CA PRO A 132 9.96 21.27 -1.62
C PRO A 132 9.06 21.19 -2.87
N ASP A 133 8.53 22.34 -3.30
CA ASP A 133 7.70 22.42 -4.50
C ASP A 133 8.46 21.92 -5.73
N GLY A 134 7.81 21.04 -6.50
CA GLY A 134 8.40 20.41 -7.68
C GLY A 134 9.32 19.22 -7.40
N GLU A 135 9.79 19.05 -6.16
CA GLU A 135 10.65 17.94 -5.77
C GLU A 135 9.86 16.65 -5.50
N SER A 136 10.58 15.53 -5.51
CA SER A 136 9.99 14.20 -5.35
C SER A 136 10.17 13.59 -3.97
N TYR A 137 11.10 14.10 -3.19
CA TYR A 137 11.50 13.53 -1.89
C TYR A 137 11.48 14.56 -0.76
N PRO A 138 11.28 14.13 0.49
CA PRO A 138 11.35 15.02 1.65
C PRO A 138 12.78 15.41 2.02
N ILE A 139 12.87 16.57 2.68
CA ILE A 139 14.03 17.03 3.41
C ILE A 139 13.71 16.94 4.91
N TYR A 140 14.62 16.41 5.71
CA TYR A 140 14.55 16.35 7.16
C TYR A 140 15.48 17.40 7.75
N ALA A 141 14.98 18.19 8.69
CA ALA A 141 15.74 19.26 9.31
C ALA A 141 15.39 19.47 10.79
N ARG A 142 16.21 20.27 11.46
CA ARG A 142 15.91 20.83 12.77
C ARG A 142 16.33 22.29 12.86
N ARG A 143 15.75 23.02 13.78
CA ARG A 143 16.19 24.37 14.18
C ARG A 143 16.00 24.55 15.68
N PRO A 144 16.70 25.50 16.34
CA PRO A 144 16.40 25.81 17.72
C PRO A 144 14.91 26.13 17.92
N ALA A 145 14.28 25.61 18.98
CA ALA A 145 12.87 25.85 19.26
C ALA A 145 12.55 27.34 19.49
N SER A 146 13.55 28.10 19.97
CA SER A 146 13.50 29.56 20.14
C SER A 146 13.61 30.35 18.83
N GLY A 147 13.81 29.69 17.71
CA GLY A 147 14.15 30.30 16.41
C GLY A 147 15.65 30.37 16.16
N GLY A 148 16.06 30.43 14.90
CA GLY A 148 17.45 30.42 14.49
C GLY A 148 17.70 29.70 13.19
N ALA A 149 18.96 29.45 12.86
CA ALA A 149 19.39 28.81 11.63
C ALA A 149 18.90 27.35 11.56
N GLU A 150 18.41 26.97 10.37
CA GLU A 150 18.04 25.59 10.05
C GLU A 150 19.28 24.72 9.87
N GLN A 151 19.22 23.51 10.37
CA GLN A 151 20.21 22.46 10.14
C GLN A 151 19.56 21.29 9.38
N ILE A 152 20.05 21.04 8.16
CA ILE A 152 19.58 19.91 7.34
C ILE A 152 20.18 18.60 7.91
N LEU A 153 19.32 17.69 8.29
CA LEU A 153 19.69 16.35 8.73
C LEU A 153 19.86 15.40 7.53
N LEU A 154 18.93 15.44 6.58
CA LEU A 154 18.95 14.61 5.38
C LEU A 154 18.16 15.29 4.26
N ASP A 155 18.79 15.50 3.11
CA ASP A 155 18.14 15.94 1.87
C ASP A 155 18.10 14.77 0.89
N LEU A 156 16.94 14.12 0.79
CA LEU A 156 16.77 12.95 -0.09
C LEU A 156 16.77 13.33 -1.57
N ASN A 157 16.49 14.58 -1.94
CA ASN A 157 16.58 15.02 -3.34
C ASN A 157 18.05 15.13 -3.78
N ALA A 158 18.92 15.61 -2.88
CA ALA A 158 20.37 15.64 -3.12
C ALA A 158 20.95 14.22 -3.24
N GLU A 159 20.56 13.33 -2.33
CA GLU A 159 21.03 11.94 -2.29
C GLU A 159 20.56 11.11 -3.50
N ALA A 160 19.34 11.37 -4.00
CA ALA A 160 18.76 10.66 -5.15
C ALA A 160 19.32 11.13 -6.50
N ARG A 161 20.07 12.23 -6.54
CA ARG A 161 20.53 12.85 -7.79
C ARG A 161 21.42 11.90 -8.60
N GLY A 162 21.00 11.65 -9.85
CA GLY A 162 21.73 10.76 -10.77
C GLY A 162 21.48 9.27 -10.55
N LYS A 163 20.62 8.89 -9.59
CA LYS A 163 20.25 7.49 -9.35
C LYS A 163 18.97 7.14 -10.08
N ALA A 164 18.91 5.96 -10.66
CA ALA A 164 17.71 5.45 -11.35
C ALA A 164 16.57 5.12 -10.37
N TYR A 165 16.92 4.68 -9.17
CA TYR A 165 16.02 4.38 -8.07
C TYR A 165 16.62 4.87 -6.75
N TYR A 166 15.79 5.42 -5.87
CA TYR A 166 16.20 5.81 -4.53
C TYR A 166 14.97 5.87 -3.61
N ALA A 167 14.96 5.07 -2.58
CA ALA A 167 13.83 5.05 -1.65
C ALA A 167 14.30 4.80 -0.22
N LEU A 168 13.69 5.49 0.75
CA LEU A 168 13.79 5.09 2.15
C LEU A 168 13.13 3.74 2.37
N SER A 169 13.57 3.02 3.40
CA SER A 169 12.90 1.81 3.85
C SER A 169 11.40 2.07 4.08
N VAL A 170 10.57 1.15 3.61
CA VAL A 170 9.12 1.15 3.88
C VAL A 170 8.80 0.64 5.28
N PHE A 171 9.76 -0.02 5.94
CA PHE A 171 9.57 -0.62 7.26
C PHE A 171 9.92 0.32 8.41
N GLN A 172 10.82 1.29 8.15
CA GLN A 172 11.31 2.20 9.19
C GLN A 172 11.63 3.58 8.60
N ALA A 173 10.98 4.61 9.11
CA ALA A 173 11.35 6.00 8.82
C ALA A 173 12.71 6.35 9.45
N PRO A 174 13.38 7.44 9.01
CA PRO A 174 14.57 7.95 9.68
C PRO A 174 14.32 8.25 11.17
N VAL A 175 15.25 7.85 12.02
CA VAL A 175 15.14 7.98 13.48
C VAL A 175 16.32 8.72 14.09
N ARG A 176 16.07 9.36 15.22
CA ARG A 176 17.08 9.97 16.08
C ARG A 176 17.45 9.01 17.21
N SER A 177 18.70 9.08 17.67
CA SER A 177 19.07 8.44 18.94
C SER A 177 18.29 9.07 20.12
N PRO A 178 18.05 8.33 21.21
CA PRO A 178 17.37 8.86 22.39
C PRO A 178 17.94 10.18 22.92
N ASP A 179 19.26 10.38 22.82
CA ASP A 179 19.97 11.62 23.22
C ASP A 179 19.99 12.70 22.12
N ASN A 180 19.31 12.50 20.99
CA ASN A 180 19.23 13.42 19.85
C ASN A 180 20.59 13.83 19.21
N ARG A 181 21.67 13.02 19.37
CA ARG A 181 22.99 13.29 18.79
C ARG A 181 23.25 12.58 17.46
N LEU A 182 22.56 11.47 17.21
CA LEU A 182 22.72 10.69 16.01
C LEU A 182 21.40 10.65 15.23
N PHE A 183 21.51 10.49 13.90
CA PHE A 183 20.40 10.35 12.97
C PHE A 183 20.66 9.17 12.05
N ALA A 184 19.74 8.21 11.97
CA ALA A 184 19.91 7.01 11.17
C ALA A 184 18.76 6.84 10.17
N TRP A 185 19.09 6.32 8.97
CA TRP A 185 18.13 6.00 7.92
C TRP A 185 18.65 4.85 7.06
N ALA A 186 17.74 4.10 6.48
CA ALA A 186 18.04 3.01 5.56
C ALA A 186 17.48 3.31 4.16
N VAL A 187 18.29 3.07 3.12
CA VAL A 187 17.93 3.34 1.72
C VAL A 187 18.14 2.12 0.84
N ASP A 188 17.19 1.93 -0.08
CA ASP A 188 17.30 1.04 -1.22
C ASP A 188 17.59 1.88 -2.48
N GLU A 189 18.65 1.56 -3.20
CA GLU A 189 19.08 2.24 -4.42
C GLU A 189 18.75 1.45 -5.69
N THR A 190 18.14 0.28 -5.56
CA THR A 190 17.93 -0.67 -6.67
C THR A 190 16.48 -1.10 -6.86
N GLY A 191 15.63 -0.91 -5.86
CA GLY A 191 14.26 -1.42 -5.83
C GLY A 191 14.14 -2.85 -5.31
N SER A 192 15.26 -3.46 -4.90
CA SER A 192 15.31 -4.85 -4.41
C SER A 192 15.01 -4.99 -2.92
N GLU A 193 14.73 -3.88 -2.24
CA GLU A 193 14.52 -3.80 -0.79
C GLU A 193 15.71 -4.29 0.07
N TYR A 194 16.92 -4.41 -0.51
CA TYR A 194 18.17 -4.51 0.25
C TYR A 194 18.63 -3.10 0.58
N HIS A 195 18.74 -2.78 1.86
CA HIS A 195 19.01 -1.42 2.29
C HIS A 195 20.43 -1.26 2.79
N THR A 196 21.03 -0.12 2.45
CA THR A 196 22.20 0.39 3.16
C THR A 196 21.74 1.28 4.31
N LEU A 197 22.23 1.00 5.52
CA LEU A 197 21.91 1.77 6.72
C LEU A 197 23.01 2.76 7.01
N TYR A 198 22.63 4.03 7.14
CA TYR A 198 23.50 5.16 7.43
C TYR A 198 23.25 5.69 8.82
N VAL A 199 24.33 6.12 9.50
CA VAL A 199 24.25 6.87 10.74
C VAL A 199 25.07 8.14 10.59
N LYS A 200 24.46 9.30 10.92
CA LYS A 200 25.04 10.63 10.86
C LYS A 200 25.14 11.22 12.27
N ASP A 201 26.27 11.80 12.59
CA ASP A 201 26.42 12.67 13.75
C ASP A 201 25.77 14.02 13.43
N ILE A 202 24.77 14.40 14.20
CA ILE A 202 23.95 15.58 13.91
C ILE A 202 24.74 16.88 14.10
N GLU A 203 25.63 16.93 15.10
CA GLU A 203 26.38 18.13 15.41
C GLU A 203 27.42 18.43 14.33
N THR A 204 28.20 17.42 13.95
CA THR A 204 29.30 17.56 12.99
C THR A 204 28.85 17.42 11.53
N GLY A 205 27.65 16.87 11.29
CA GLY A 205 27.14 16.56 9.96
C GLY A 205 27.83 15.37 9.27
N ARG A 206 28.76 14.67 9.94
CA ARG A 206 29.52 13.56 9.35
C ARG A 206 28.74 12.24 9.41
N ILE A 207 28.85 11.44 8.35
CA ILE A 207 28.45 10.04 8.36
C ILE A 207 29.46 9.28 9.22
N VAL A 208 28.98 8.61 10.26
CA VAL A 208 29.82 7.86 11.21
C VAL A 208 29.67 6.33 11.05
N SER A 209 28.68 5.86 10.28
CA SER A 209 28.53 4.46 9.85
C SER A 209 27.75 4.41 8.54
N SER A 210 28.23 3.61 7.58
CA SER A 210 27.60 3.37 6.25
C SER A 210 27.96 2.01 5.67
N ASP A 211 28.44 1.11 6.51
CA ASP A 211 29.01 -0.20 6.13
C ASP A 211 28.03 -1.38 6.35
N ILE A 212 26.76 -1.09 6.65
CA ILE A 212 25.69 -2.09 6.75
C ILE A 212 24.92 -2.09 5.44
N HIS A 213 25.10 -3.12 4.59
CA HIS A 213 24.55 -3.15 3.22
C HIS A 213 23.39 -4.10 3.02
N ASP A 214 23.22 -5.11 3.87
CA ASP A 214 22.15 -6.11 3.77
C ASP A 214 21.11 -5.92 4.89
N CYS A 215 20.79 -4.66 5.23
CA CYS A 215 19.75 -4.36 6.21
C CYS A 215 18.36 -4.68 5.63
N TYR A 216 17.53 -5.39 6.41
CA TYR A 216 16.13 -5.62 6.06
C TYR A 216 15.31 -4.31 6.01
N GLY A 217 15.84 -3.25 6.63
CA GLY A 217 15.20 -1.94 6.67
C GLY A 217 14.55 -1.65 8.03
N THR A 218 14.66 -2.56 9.01
CA THR A 218 14.27 -2.30 10.40
C THR A 218 15.52 -2.17 11.27
N PHE A 219 15.57 -1.12 12.07
CA PHE A 219 16.70 -0.79 12.94
C PHE A 219 16.24 0.14 14.06
N ALA A 220 16.95 0.14 15.19
CA ALA A 220 16.66 1.02 16.30
C ALA A 220 17.94 1.36 17.08
N PHE A 221 18.08 2.60 17.53
CA PHE A 221 19.06 2.90 18.56
C PHE A 221 18.68 2.22 19.87
N ALA A 222 19.67 1.77 20.63
CA ALA A 222 19.43 1.31 21.98
C ALA A 222 19.09 2.49 22.92
N PRO A 223 18.47 2.22 24.08
CA PRO A 223 18.17 3.25 25.07
C PRO A 223 19.39 4.06 25.53
N ASP A 224 20.58 3.48 25.49
CA ASP A 224 21.85 4.12 25.87
C ASP A 224 22.41 5.10 24.80
N SER A 225 21.76 5.19 23.61
CA SER A 225 22.22 5.98 22.46
C SER A 225 23.61 5.61 21.90
N LYS A 226 24.29 4.63 22.50
CA LYS A 226 25.66 4.23 22.12
C LYS A 226 25.65 3.03 21.17
N HIS A 227 24.57 2.26 21.16
CA HIS A 227 24.42 1.07 20.33
C HIS A 227 23.26 1.20 19.35
N LEU A 228 23.39 0.51 18.22
CA LEU A 228 22.39 0.37 17.18
C LEU A 228 22.08 -1.12 17.00
N PHE A 229 20.80 -1.46 16.93
CA PHE A 229 20.32 -2.78 16.57
C PHE A 229 19.76 -2.72 15.15
N TRP A 230 20.08 -3.74 14.35
CA TRP A 230 19.61 -3.84 12.98
C TRP A 230 19.33 -5.28 12.57
N VAL A 231 18.46 -5.47 11.58
CA VAL A 231 18.02 -6.78 11.11
C VAL A 231 18.67 -7.11 9.79
N LEU A 232 19.34 -8.26 9.71
CA LEU A 232 19.94 -8.79 8.48
C LEU A 232 18.86 -9.33 7.55
N ARG A 233 18.95 -8.96 6.27
CA ARG A 233 18.23 -9.57 5.15
C ARG A 233 19.13 -10.63 4.52
N ASP A 234 18.72 -11.89 4.55
CA ASP A 234 19.49 -12.99 3.99
C ASP A 234 19.38 -13.03 2.44
N ARG A 235 20.12 -13.96 1.81
CA ARG A 235 20.13 -14.11 0.35
C ARG A 235 18.76 -14.51 -0.24
N LEU A 236 17.84 -15.03 0.55
CA LEU A 236 16.46 -15.32 0.18
C LEU A 236 15.52 -14.17 0.57
N SER A 237 16.06 -12.98 0.82
CA SER A 237 15.31 -11.76 1.18
C SER A 237 14.54 -11.84 2.49
N ARG A 238 14.93 -12.72 3.44
CA ARG A 238 14.26 -12.90 4.72
C ARG A 238 14.96 -12.15 5.84
N PRO A 239 14.23 -11.58 6.81
CA PRO A 239 14.81 -11.06 8.04
C PRO A 239 15.16 -12.25 8.96
N THR A 240 16.43 -12.52 9.17
CA THR A 240 16.87 -13.74 9.88
C THR A 240 17.61 -13.50 11.17
N LYS A 241 18.35 -12.40 11.28
CA LYS A 241 19.22 -12.15 12.43
C LYS A 241 19.12 -10.71 12.89
N VAL A 242 19.27 -10.53 14.20
CA VAL A 242 19.44 -9.20 14.81
C VAL A 242 20.89 -9.06 15.24
N PHE A 243 21.52 -7.99 14.79
CA PHE A 243 22.85 -7.58 15.23
C PHE A 243 22.78 -6.33 16.08
N ARG A 244 23.72 -6.22 17.04
CA ARG A 244 24.02 -5.02 17.81
C ARG A 244 25.43 -4.57 17.49
N ARG A 245 25.62 -3.27 17.30
CA ARG A 245 26.95 -2.65 17.10
C ARG A 245 27.05 -1.30 17.79
N PRO A 246 28.25 -0.76 17.99
CA PRO A 246 28.41 0.64 18.36
C PRO A 246 27.75 1.54 17.30
N ALA A 247 26.93 2.50 17.72
CA ALA A 247 26.16 3.35 16.80
C ALA A 247 27.02 4.22 15.87
N ARG A 248 28.29 4.47 16.25
CA ARG A 248 29.26 5.23 15.46
C ARG A 248 30.16 4.35 14.57
N GLY A 249 29.77 3.12 14.32
CA GLY A 249 30.55 2.13 13.57
C GLY A 249 31.38 1.22 14.48
N GLY A 250 31.68 0.03 13.99
CA GLY A 250 32.41 -1.01 14.71
C GLY A 250 31.93 -2.41 14.39
N THR A 251 32.32 -3.38 15.20
CA THR A 251 32.01 -4.79 14.96
C THR A 251 30.57 -5.12 15.35
N ASP A 252 29.91 -5.87 14.48
CA ASP A 252 28.58 -6.43 14.73
C ASP A 252 28.66 -7.64 15.69
N VAL A 253 27.75 -7.64 16.64
CA VAL A 253 27.55 -8.77 17.58
C VAL A 253 26.15 -9.32 17.31
N GLU A 254 26.07 -10.62 16.95
CA GLU A 254 24.78 -11.30 16.80
C GLU A 254 24.12 -11.42 18.18
N VAL A 255 22.88 -10.96 18.31
CA VAL A 255 22.11 -11.00 19.56
C VAL A 255 20.87 -11.88 19.47
N TYR A 256 20.41 -12.16 18.25
CA TYR A 256 19.31 -13.07 18.01
C TYR A 256 19.39 -13.66 16.60
N ASP A 257 19.07 -14.94 16.50
CA ASP A 257 19.03 -15.68 15.22
C ASP A 257 17.70 -16.45 15.16
N GLU A 258 16.80 -16.01 14.24
CA GLU A 258 15.52 -16.67 13.99
C GLU A 258 15.72 -17.90 13.10
N LYS A 259 15.47 -19.07 13.67
CA LYS A 259 15.67 -20.35 12.98
C LYS A 259 14.46 -20.77 12.14
N ASP A 260 13.27 -20.25 12.47
CA ASP A 260 12.06 -20.56 11.73
C ASP A 260 11.86 -19.55 10.58
N PRO A 261 12.00 -19.99 9.32
CA PRO A 261 11.88 -19.10 8.17
C PRO A 261 10.47 -18.52 7.95
N ALA A 262 9.47 -19.01 8.71
CA ALA A 262 8.11 -18.47 8.64
C ALA A 262 7.93 -17.16 9.42
N PHE A 263 8.95 -16.68 10.14
CA PHE A 263 8.84 -15.49 10.97
C PHE A 263 9.56 -14.29 10.39
N PHE A 264 8.92 -13.14 10.48
CA PHE A 264 9.53 -11.83 10.28
C PHE A 264 10.11 -11.31 11.60
N ILE A 265 11.18 -10.51 11.51
CA ILE A 265 11.78 -9.85 12.67
C ILE A 265 11.64 -8.33 12.49
N HIS A 266 11.23 -7.66 13.55
CA HIS A 266 11.22 -6.21 13.64
C HIS A 266 11.90 -5.76 14.93
N VAL A 267 12.69 -4.68 14.88
CA VAL A 267 13.29 -4.05 16.05
C VAL A 267 12.76 -2.63 16.22
N SER A 268 12.44 -2.24 17.45
CA SER A 268 11.90 -0.92 17.75
C SER A 268 12.23 -0.51 19.19
N LEU A 269 12.09 0.80 19.48
CA LEU A 269 12.05 1.30 20.86
C LEU A 269 10.59 1.45 21.30
N THR A 270 10.34 1.20 22.59
CA THR A 270 9.09 1.61 23.24
C THR A 270 8.92 3.14 23.19
N ALA A 271 7.68 3.62 23.35
CA ALA A 271 7.37 5.06 23.30
C ALA A 271 8.19 5.88 24.32
N SER A 272 8.52 5.31 25.45
CA SER A 272 9.36 5.94 26.48
C SER A 272 10.86 5.97 26.15
N LYS A 273 11.29 5.24 25.11
CA LYS A 273 12.70 5.03 24.73
C LYS A 273 13.54 4.27 25.77
N ARG A 274 12.93 3.61 26.78
CA ARG A 274 13.63 2.92 27.87
C ARG A 274 13.90 1.44 27.61
N THR A 275 13.17 0.85 26.67
CA THR A 275 13.25 -0.59 26.33
C THR A 275 13.31 -0.76 24.81
N LEU A 276 14.25 -1.61 24.34
CA LEU A 276 14.28 -2.04 22.95
C LEU A 276 13.56 -3.37 22.81
N LEU A 277 12.81 -3.51 21.74
CA LEU A 277 12.00 -4.68 21.43
C LEU A 277 12.58 -5.40 20.21
N ILE A 278 12.67 -6.73 20.29
CA ILE A 278 12.87 -7.64 19.15
C ILE A 278 11.58 -8.43 19.01
N HIS A 279 10.78 -8.12 18.01
CA HIS A 279 9.49 -8.73 17.78
C HIS A 279 9.56 -9.70 16.59
N CYS A 280 9.16 -10.95 16.81
CA CYS A 280 9.10 -12.01 15.79
C CYS A 280 7.64 -12.41 15.57
N PHE A 281 7.17 -12.44 14.32
CA PHE A 281 5.76 -12.75 14.02
C PHE A 281 5.59 -13.32 12.61
N ASN A 282 4.52 -14.07 12.39
CA ASN A 282 4.15 -14.63 11.08
C ASN A 282 2.68 -14.40 10.70
N GLY A 283 2.02 -13.42 11.34
CA GLY A 283 0.60 -13.10 11.10
C GLY A 283 -0.38 -13.99 11.87
N ASP A 284 -0.01 -15.18 12.31
CA ASP A 284 -0.85 -16.06 13.14
C ASP A 284 -0.40 -16.10 14.59
N MET A 285 0.90 -16.04 14.84
CA MET A 285 1.51 -16.02 16.16
C MET A 285 2.76 -15.16 16.18
N GLY A 286 3.21 -14.79 17.38
CA GLY A 286 4.45 -14.04 17.56
C GLY A 286 5.02 -14.17 18.96
N ASP A 287 6.27 -13.75 19.11
CA ASP A 287 6.91 -13.53 20.40
C ASP A 287 7.70 -12.22 20.40
N THR A 288 7.97 -11.71 21.58
CA THR A 288 8.75 -10.49 21.78
C THR A 288 9.84 -10.72 22.81
N ARG A 289 11.04 -10.25 22.50
CA ARG A 289 12.13 -10.14 23.46
C ARG A 289 12.37 -8.68 23.79
N VAL A 290 12.73 -8.41 25.02
CA VAL A 290 13.04 -7.07 25.53
C VAL A 290 14.53 -6.95 25.86
N VAL A 291 15.11 -5.81 25.50
CA VAL A 291 16.44 -5.39 25.95
C VAL A 291 16.24 -4.16 26.82
N PHE A 292 16.54 -4.29 28.09
CA PHE A 292 16.36 -3.21 29.07
C PHE A 292 17.47 -2.15 28.94
N GLY A 293 17.11 -0.89 29.17
CA GLY A 293 18.07 0.22 29.05
C GLY A 293 19.22 0.19 30.06
N ASP A 294 19.04 -0.47 31.17
CA ASP A 294 20.08 -0.69 32.20
C ASP A 294 20.95 -1.93 31.91
N ASP A 295 20.61 -2.74 30.90
CA ASP A 295 21.38 -3.92 30.47
C ASP A 295 21.35 -4.09 28.94
N VAL A 296 21.81 -3.06 28.20
CA VAL A 296 21.81 -3.08 26.72
C VAL A 296 22.73 -4.17 26.14
N LEU A 297 23.74 -4.59 26.88
CA LEU A 297 24.72 -5.58 26.43
C LEU A 297 24.30 -7.03 26.80
N GLY A 298 23.31 -7.19 27.66
CA GLY A 298 22.81 -8.48 28.10
C GLY A 298 22.05 -9.27 27.02
N THR A 299 21.66 -10.48 27.35
CA THR A 299 20.84 -11.32 26.49
C THR A 299 19.40 -10.82 26.46
N PRO A 300 18.79 -10.64 25.29
CA PRO A 300 17.38 -10.23 25.20
C PRO A 300 16.44 -11.20 25.94
N THR A 301 15.61 -10.67 26.83
CA THR A 301 14.70 -11.46 27.67
C THR A 301 13.42 -11.76 26.90
N LEU A 302 13.07 -13.05 26.73
CA LEU A 302 11.79 -13.47 26.14
C LEU A 302 10.64 -13.13 27.09
N VAL A 303 9.60 -12.46 26.57
CA VAL A 303 8.40 -12.09 27.34
C VAL A 303 7.48 -13.29 27.53
N GLU A 304 6.99 -13.85 26.43
CA GLU A 304 6.17 -15.07 26.44
C GLU A 304 6.51 -15.91 25.20
N PRO A 305 6.69 -17.25 25.35
CA PRO A 305 6.92 -18.13 24.21
C PRO A 305 5.79 -18.09 23.19
N ARG A 306 6.15 -18.21 21.91
CA ARG A 306 5.18 -18.30 20.83
C ARG A 306 4.35 -19.58 20.96
N ARG A 307 3.07 -19.48 20.63
CA ARG A 307 2.15 -20.61 20.48
C ARG A 307 1.09 -20.28 19.42
N ASN A 308 0.51 -21.32 18.83
CA ASN A 308 -0.48 -21.14 17.76
C ASN A 308 -1.60 -20.17 18.17
N GLY A 309 -1.83 -19.17 17.34
CA GLY A 309 -2.88 -18.19 17.52
C GLY A 309 -2.60 -17.08 18.53
N LEU A 310 -1.48 -17.12 19.27
CA LEU A 310 -1.12 -16.05 20.21
C LEU A 310 -0.37 -14.91 19.49
N LEU A 311 -0.96 -13.74 19.57
CA LEU A 311 -0.35 -12.49 19.15
C LEU A 311 -0.28 -11.53 20.34
N TYR A 312 0.86 -10.87 20.50
CA TYR A 312 1.00 -9.81 21.50
C TYR A 312 2.11 -8.81 21.10
N THR A 313 1.97 -7.59 21.57
CA THR A 313 3.00 -6.55 21.53
C THR A 313 3.21 -5.99 22.94
N VAL A 314 4.37 -5.34 23.13
CA VAL A 314 4.82 -4.87 24.43
C VAL A 314 5.14 -3.38 24.37
N GLU A 315 4.74 -2.62 25.38
CA GLU A 315 5.13 -1.23 25.63
C GLU A 315 5.47 -1.05 27.09
N ASP A 316 6.46 -0.25 27.44
CA ASP A 316 6.68 0.10 28.84
C ASP A 316 5.89 1.34 29.22
N TRP A 317 5.31 1.35 30.41
CA TRP A 317 4.50 2.45 30.90
C TRP A 317 4.67 2.63 32.42
N GLN A 318 5.16 3.81 32.81
CA GLN A 318 5.47 4.09 34.22
C GLN A 318 6.47 3.09 34.81
N ASN A 319 6.05 2.23 35.75
CA ASN A 319 6.85 1.17 36.35
C ASN A 319 6.51 -0.24 35.86
N ASP A 320 5.51 -0.35 34.95
CA ASP A 320 4.99 -1.59 34.42
C ASP A 320 5.21 -1.70 32.91
N TYR A 321 4.85 -2.85 32.36
CA TYR A 321 4.73 -3.11 30.94
C TYR A 321 3.27 -3.33 30.56
N LEU A 322 2.87 -2.80 29.42
CA LEU A 322 1.58 -3.04 28.81
C LEU A 322 1.73 -4.12 27.73
N ILE A 323 0.85 -5.10 27.77
CA ILE A 323 0.80 -6.20 26.81
C ILE A 323 -0.53 -6.09 26.05
N LEU A 324 -0.48 -5.67 24.79
CA LEU A 324 -1.61 -5.76 23.90
C LEU A 324 -1.67 -7.18 23.34
N THR A 325 -2.74 -7.93 23.60
CA THR A 325 -2.79 -9.36 23.27
C THR A 325 -4.18 -9.86 22.94
N ASN A 326 -4.24 -10.93 22.14
CA ASN A 326 -5.45 -11.70 21.85
C ASN A 326 -5.59 -12.95 22.74
N ALA A 327 -4.75 -13.10 23.76
CA ALA A 327 -4.76 -14.26 24.67
C ALA A 327 -6.14 -14.53 25.28
N ASN A 328 -6.43 -15.82 25.55
CA ASN A 328 -7.66 -16.26 26.20
C ASN A 328 -8.95 -15.82 25.47
N GLY A 329 -8.97 -15.93 24.14
CA GLY A 329 -10.14 -15.68 23.31
C GLY A 329 -10.45 -14.19 23.05
N ALA A 330 -9.56 -13.26 23.40
CA ALA A 330 -9.71 -11.82 23.14
C ALA A 330 -9.38 -11.48 21.67
N TYR A 331 -10.17 -12.01 20.74
CA TYR A 331 -9.87 -11.92 19.30
C TYR A 331 -9.79 -10.48 18.73
N ASP A 332 -10.42 -9.49 19.36
CA ASP A 332 -10.24 -8.06 19.03
C ASP A 332 -9.27 -7.35 19.99
N PHE A 333 -8.43 -8.15 20.67
CA PHE A 333 -7.39 -7.75 21.57
C PHE A 333 -7.90 -7.13 22.89
N LYS A 334 -7.03 -7.13 23.88
CA LYS A 334 -7.14 -6.52 25.22
C LYS A 334 -5.77 -6.01 25.64
N VAL A 335 -5.73 -5.14 26.64
CA VAL A 335 -4.46 -4.69 27.23
C VAL A 335 -4.34 -5.27 28.63
N MET A 336 -3.20 -5.91 28.88
CA MET A 336 -2.81 -6.42 30.19
C MET A 336 -1.67 -5.57 30.76
N ARG A 337 -1.46 -5.60 32.06
CA ARG A 337 -0.27 -5.06 32.73
C ARG A 337 0.61 -6.21 33.22
N ALA A 338 1.92 -6.02 33.16
CA ALA A 338 2.89 -6.94 33.72
C ALA A 338 4.01 -6.16 34.43
N HIS A 339 4.47 -6.67 35.55
CA HIS A 339 5.63 -6.08 36.23
C HIS A 339 6.92 -6.64 35.60
N ARG A 340 7.99 -5.83 35.55
CA ARG A 340 9.29 -6.22 34.97
C ARG A 340 9.83 -7.56 35.50
N ALA A 341 9.58 -7.88 36.76
CA ALA A 341 10.05 -9.14 37.37
C ALA A 341 9.34 -10.39 36.83
N ASN A 342 8.16 -10.25 36.22
CA ASN A 342 7.43 -11.36 35.60
C ASN A 342 6.64 -10.82 34.38
N LEU A 343 7.27 -10.84 33.21
CA LEU A 343 6.67 -10.40 31.95
C LEU A 343 5.88 -11.52 31.24
N SER A 344 5.98 -12.78 31.71
CA SER A 344 5.25 -13.91 31.12
C SER A 344 3.75 -13.81 31.40
N GLU A 345 2.94 -14.57 30.66
CA GLU A 345 1.48 -14.56 30.77
C GLU A 345 0.99 -14.81 32.20
N SER A 346 1.74 -15.58 33.01
CA SER A 346 1.42 -15.80 34.42
C SER A 346 1.44 -14.53 35.29
N GLY A 347 2.16 -13.47 34.82
CA GLY A 347 2.23 -12.16 35.48
C GLY A 347 1.24 -11.13 34.93
N TRP A 348 0.48 -11.46 33.89
CA TRP A 348 -0.41 -10.49 33.24
C TRP A 348 -1.67 -10.21 34.04
N GLN A 349 -1.86 -8.95 34.43
CA GLN A 349 -3.05 -8.46 35.12
C GLN A 349 -3.97 -7.69 34.18
N PRO A 350 -5.31 -7.84 34.24
CA PRO A 350 -6.24 -7.12 33.37
C PRO A 350 -6.11 -5.60 33.53
N PHE A 351 -6.13 -4.88 32.39
CA PHE A 351 -6.13 -3.41 32.37
C PHE A 351 -7.26 -2.85 31.48
N ILE A 352 -7.25 -3.15 30.17
CA ILE A 352 -8.35 -2.82 29.26
C ILE A 352 -8.95 -4.13 28.77
N ALA A 353 -10.22 -4.35 29.05
CA ALA A 353 -10.92 -5.57 28.67
C ALA A 353 -11.15 -5.67 27.16
N HIS A 354 -11.21 -6.90 26.64
CA HIS A 354 -11.68 -7.20 25.29
C HIS A 354 -13.13 -6.75 25.10
N HIS A 355 -13.40 -6.12 23.95
CA HIS A 355 -14.76 -5.76 23.54
C HIS A 355 -14.98 -6.22 22.10
N PRO A 356 -15.94 -7.13 21.82
CA PRO A 356 -16.26 -7.59 20.49
C PRO A 356 -16.60 -6.44 19.51
N GLY A 357 -15.98 -6.44 18.32
CA GLY A 357 -16.17 -5.39 17.32
C GLY A 357 -15.37 -4.10 17.54
N HIS A 358 -14.57 -4.04 18.63
CA HIS A 358 -13.63 -2.96 18.92
C HIS A 358 -12.21 -3.50 18.83
N PHE A 359 -11.68 -3.60 17.63
CA PHE A 359 -10.35 -4.14 17.41
C PHE A 359 -9.27 -3.14 17.82
N ILE A 360 -8.56 -3.42 18.92
CA ILE A 360 -7.42 -2.60 19.35
C ILE A 360 -6.22 -2.96 18.46
N ALA A 361 -5.97 -2.11 17.47
CA ALA A 361 -4.88 -2.31 16.50
C ALA A 361 -3.51 -1.94 17.07
N SER A 362 -3.45 -0.92 17.94
CA SER A 362 -2.22 -0.48 18.58
C SER A 362 -2.47 0.27 19.86
N ILE A 363 -1.43 0.33 20.71
CA ILE A 363 -1.37 1.16 21.91
C ILE A 363 -0.17 2.09 21.83
N ARG A 364 -0.30 3.30 22.38
CA ARG A 364 0.81 4.24 22.56
C ARG A 364 0.76 4.85 23.95
N PRO A 365 1.70 4.51 24.83
CA PRO A 365 1.81 5.12 26.15
C PRO A 365 2.36 6.57 26.07
N PHE A 366 1.82 7.42 26.92
CA PHE A 366 2.36 8.68 27.37
C PHE A 366 2.54 8.61 28.87
N ARG A 367 3.33 9.49 29.48
CA ARG A 367 3.57 9.41 30.94
C ARG A 367 2.29 9.21 31.76
N ASN A 368 1.25 10.01 31.48
CA ASN A 368 0.00 10.07 32.26
C ASN A 368 -1.21 9.44 31.56
N PHE A 369 -1.08 9.01 30.31
CA PHE A 369 -2.18 8.48 29.50
C PHE A 369 -1.71 7.32 28.63
N LEU A 370 -2.66 6.45 28.30
CA LEU A 370 -2.53 5.48 27.23
C LEU A 370 -3.45 5.90 26.08
N VAL A 371 -2.97 5.85 24.85
CA VAL A 371 -3.79 6.02 23.65
C VAL A 371 -3.94 4.69 22.95
N LEU A 372 -5.20 4.34 22.62
CA LEU A 372 -5.51 3.16 21.81
C LEU A 372 -5.98 3.62 20.44
N THR A 373 -5.53 2.93 19.39
CA THR A 373 -6.14 3.02 18.06
C THR A 373 -7.03 1.79 17.90
N GLU A 374 -8.34 2.00 17.78
CA GLU A 374 -9.33 0.95 17.59
C GLU A 374 -9.96 1.03 16.21
N TRP A 375 -10.22 -0.11 15.57
CA TRP A 375 -11.06 -0.18 14.38
C TRP A 375 -12.48 -0.61 14.74
N ARG A 376 -13.46 0.15 14.22
CA ARG A 376 -14.90 -0.11 14.37
C ARG A 376 -15.57 0.22 13.04
N ASP A 377 -16.25 -0.76 12.44
CA ASP A 377 -16.99 -0.58 11.18
C ASP A 377 -16.23 0.21 10.08
N ALA A 378 -14.99 -0.21 9.80
CA ALA A 378 -14.12 0.35 8.79
C ALA A 378 -13.68 1.82 9.04
N ASN A 379 -13.78 2.31 10.28
CA ASN A 379 -13.17 3.58 10.71
C ASN A 379 -12.19 3.34 11.86
N PRO A 380 -11.02 3.98 11.86
CA PRO A 380 -10.12 4.02 13.00
C PRO A 380 -10.62 5.06 14.04
N HIS A 381 -10.56 4.70 15.31
CA HIS A 381 -10.92 5.55 16.43
C HIS A 381 -9.72 5.76 17.34
N LEU A 382 -9.60 6.95 17.93
CA LEU A 382 -8.60 7.25 18.95
C LEU A 382 -9.27 7.32 20.31
N ILE A 383 -8.78 6.53 21.26
CA ILE A 383 -9.28 6.46 22.62
C ILE A 383 -8.14 6.79 23.58
N THR A 384 -8.35 7.73 24.48
CA THR A 384 -7.43 7.98 25.59
C THR A 384 -7.88 7.19 26.82
N ALA A 385 -6.92 6.67 27.60
CA ALA A 385 -7.18 5.99 28.86
C ALA A 385 -6.26 6.51 29.96
N THR A 386 -6.81 6.71 31.18
CA THR A 386 -6.02 7.07 32.36
C THR A 386 -5.34 5.84 32.97
N PRO A 387 -4.36 5.99 33.89
CA PRO A 387 -3.79 4.87 34.65
C PRO A 387 -4.80 4.04 35.44
N ALA A 388 -5.95 4.63 35.79
CA ALA A 388 -7.07 3.93 36.44
C ALA A 388 -7.99 3.20 35.44
N GLY A 389 -7.70 3.25 34.12
CA GLY A 389 -8.47 2.57 33.08
C GLY A 389 -9.71 3.35 32.61
N GLN A 390 -9.91 4.59 33.03
CA GLN A 390 -11.00 5.42 32.52
C GLN A 390 -10.73 5.81 31.06
N ARG A 391 -11.70 5.53 30.17
CA ARG A 391 -11.57 5.72 28.72
C ARG A 391 -12.34 6.93 28.24
N HIS A 392 -11.83 7.62 27.21
CA HIS A 392 -12.51 8.71 26.52
C HIS A 392 -12.27 8.60 25.02
N ASP A 393 -13.36 8.54 24.23
CA ASP A 393 -13.34 8.47 22.77
C ASP A 393 -13.19 9.88 22.17
N ILE A 394 -12.28 10.07 21.26
CA ILE A 394 -12.15 11.31 20.49
C ILE A 394 -13.15 11.27 19.33
N ALA A 395 -14.15 12.14 19.34
CA ALA A 395 -15.21 12.15 18.34
C ALA A 395 -14.76 12.76 17.00
N PHE A 396 -15.17 12.12 15.90
CA PHE A 396 -15.01 12.59 14.53
C PHE A 396 -16.36 12.65 13.83
N ALA A 397 -16.60 13.66 12.98
CA ALA A 397 -17.93 13.96 12.45
C ALA A 397 -18.27 13.25 11.13
N GLU A 398 -17.27 12.92 10.30
CA GLU A 398 -17.50 12.34 8.98
C GLU A 398 -17.83 10.85 9.07
N ALA A 399 -18.66 10.37 8.15
CA ALA A 399 -19.05 8.95 8.09
C ALA A 399 -17.88 8.02 7.72
N ALA A 400 -16.90 8.51 6.97
CA ALA A 400 -15.70 7.78 6.57
C ALA A 400 -14.48 8.71 6.66
N TYR A 401 -13.48 8.28 7.43
CA TYR A 401 -12.29 9.07 7.71
C TYR A 401 -11.11 8.18 8.04
N ASN A 402 -9.93 8.79 8.10
CA ASN A 402 -8.72 8.20 8.64
C ASN A 402 -8.12 9.11 9.72
N VAL A 403 -7.54 8.50 10.75
CA VAL A 403 -6.74 9.17 11.79
C VAL A 403 -5.42 8.45 11.96
N SER A 404 -4.35 9.21 12.16
CA SER A 404 -3.01 8.67 12.40
C SER A 404 -2.29 9.48 13.48
N LEU A 405 -1.59 8.79 14.36
CA LEU A 405 -0.79 9.42 15.41
C LEU A 405 0.52 9.98 14.83
N GLU A 406 1.03 11.05 15.40
CA GLU A 406 2.41 11.48 15.14
C GLU A 406 3.39 10.49 15.79
N PRO A 407 4.18 9.74 15.01
CA PRO A 407 4.95 8.61 15.55
C PRO A 407 6.12 9.02 16.45
N GLN A 408 6.68 10.21 16.25
CA GLN A 408 7.86 10.69 16.99
C GLN A 408 7.54 11.63 18.16
N GLN A 409 6.28 11.67 18.59
CA GLN A 409 5.85 12.52 19.70
C GLN A 409 6.47 12.06 21.02
N SER A 410 6.88 13.04 21.85
CA SER A 410 7.47 12.77 23.17
C SER A 410 6.52 12.01 24.09
N TYR A 411 7.06 11.04 24.83
CA TYR A 411 6.36 10.30 25.88
C TYR A 411 5.91 11.21 27.04
N GLU A 412 6.63 12.30 27.29
CA GLU A 412 6.45 13.19 28.43
C GLU A 412 5.27 14.17 28.29
N THR A 413 4.64 14.23 27.12
CA THR A 413 3.54 15.20 26.86
C THR A 413 2.17 14.65 27.26
N ASP A 414 1.29 15.56 27.70
CA ASP A 414 -0.15 15.28 27.88
C ASP A 414 -1.00 15.71 26.64
N ASN A 415 -0.36 16.20 25.58
CA ASN A 415 -1.00 16.54 24.32
C ASN A 415 -0.80 15.43 23.31
N LEU A 416 -1.89 14.84 22.84
CA LEU A 416 -1.88 13.89 21.74
C LEU A 416 -1.87 14.62 20.41
N ARG A 417 -0.83 14.44 19.60
CA ARG A 417 -0.79 14.94 18.23
C ARG A 417 -1.26 13.88 17.26
N TYR A 418 -2.22 14.22 16.42
CA TYR A 418 -2.73 13.33 15.40
C TYR A 418 -3.09 14.09 14.12
N ALA A 419 -3.08 13.36 13.00
CA ALA A 419 -3.62 13.82 11.75
C ALA A 419 -5.04 13.24 11.55
N TYR A 420 -5.92 14.04 10.95
CA TYR A 420 -7.27 13.66 10.54
C TYR A 420 -7.46 14.02 9.08
N GLU A 421 -8.04 13.11 8.33
CA GLU A 421 -8.37 13.29 6.92
C GLU A 421 -9.61 12.49 6.53
N THR A 422 -10.22 12.84 5.40
CA THR A 422 -11.33 12.08 4.80
C THR A 422 -11.12 11.98 3.30
N PRO A 423 -11.85 11.16 2.54
CA PRO A 423 -11.69 11.12 1.08
C PRO A 423 -11.82 12.48 0.39
N ARG A 424 -12.54 13.44 0.98
CA ARG A 424 -12.73 14.81 0.46
C ARG A 424 -11.92 15.89 1.18
N LEU A 425 -11.41 15.60 2.37
CA LEU A 425 -10.65 16.56 3.19
C LEU A 425 -9.19 16.11 3.30
N PRO A 426 -8.23 16.88 2.82
CA PRO A 426 -6.83 16.55 2.98
C PRO A 426 -6.42 16.60 4.46
N LYS A 427 -5.29 15.95 4.76
CA LYS A 427 -4.75 15.78 6.10
C LYS A 427 -4.58 17.10 6.83
N ALA A 428 -5.19 17.22 8.00
CA ALA A 428 -5.03 18.33 8.93
C ALA A 428 -4.48 17.80 10.28
N TRP A 429 -3.65 18.59 10.93
CA TRP A 429 -2.96 18.22 12.17
C TRP A 429 -3.61 18.89 13.37
N TYR A 430 -3.78 18.11 14.43
CA TYR A 430 -4.41 18.54 15.69
C TYR A 430 -3.55 18.16 16.89
N ASP A 431 -3.55 19.01 17.92
CA ASP A 431 -3.20 18.64 19.28
C ASP A 431 -4.51 18.46 20.09
N TYR A 432 -4.55 17.40 20.87
CA TYR A 432 -5.64 17.07 21.78
C TYR A 432 -5.08 17.00 23.20
N ASP A 433 -5.50 17.92 24.07
CA ASP A 433 -5.15 17.90 25.48
C ASP A 433 -5.93 16.76 26.17
N MET A 434 -5.19 15.71 26.57
CA MET A 434 -5.77 14.50 27.16
C MET A 434 -6.32 14.71 28.58
N LYS A 435 -5.94 15.82 29.26
CA LYS A 435 -6.48 16.21 30.57
C LYS A 435 -7.84 16.92 30.44
N THR A 436 -7.95 17.83 29.49
CA THR A 436 -9.11 18.71 29.36
C THR A 436 -10.07 18.32 28.26
N ALA A 437 -9.72 17.30 27.46
CA ALA A 437 -10.44 16.83 26.27
C ALA A 437 -10.64 17.94 25.21
N LYS A 438 -9.77 18.94 25.16
CA LYS A 438 -9.83 20.04 24.20
C LYS A 438 -8.95 19.77 22.99
N ARG A 439 -9.52 19.98 21.80
CA ARG A 439 -8.85 19.85 20.53
C ARG A 439 -8.46 21.21 19.97
N ARG A 440 -7.24 21.34 19.47
CA ARG A 440 -6.71 22.53 18.80
C ARG A 440 -6.18 22.17 17.42
N LEU A 441 -6.65 22.85 16.39
CA LEU A 441 -6.08 22.74 15.04
C LEU A 441 -4.67 23.37 15.05
N LEU A 442 -3.67 22.61 14.57
CA LEU A 442 -2.29 23.08 14.45
C LEU A 442 -1.99 23.57 13.04
N SER A 443 -2.39 22.78 12.06
CA SER A 443 -2.10 23.04 10.67
C SER A 443 -3.15 22.37 9.78
N ALA A 444 -3.65 23.12 8.83
CA ALA A 444 -4.52 22.62 7.77
C ALA A 444 -4.02 23.11 6.43
N PRO A 445 -4.18 22.33 5.35
CA PRO A 445 -3.71 22.72 4.04
C PRO A 445 -4.48 23.93 3.48
N HIS A 446 -3.76 24.77 2.74
CA HIS A 446 -4.43 25.69 1.82
C HIS A 446 -4.96 24.87 0.64
N ARG A 447 -6.27 24.83 0.49
CA ARG A 447 -6.95 24.01 -0.52
C ARG A 447 -7.11 24.76 -1.82
N SER A 448 -6.71 24.14 -2.92
CA SER A 448 -6.96 24.62 -4.30
C SER A 448 -8.36 24.22 -4.83
N PHE A 449 -9.22 23.68 -3.96
CA PHE A 449 -10.56 23.19 -4.29
C PHE A 449 -11.50 23.35 -3.09
N ASP A 450 -12.81 23.35 -3.35
CA ASP A 450 -13.84 23.34 -2.30
C ASP A 450 -14.28 21.89 -2.03
N PRO A 451 -14.05 21.36 -0.79
CA PRO A 451 -14.48 20.03 -0.41
C PRO A 451 -16.00 19.83 -0.46
N GLU A 452 -16.79 20.88 -0.34
CA GLU A 452 -18.25 20.81 -0.39
C GLU A 452 -18.79 20.48 -1.80
N HIS A 453 -17.94 20.47 -2.81
CA HIS A 453 -18.25 19.96 -4.14
C HIS A 453 -18.23 18.42 -4.22
N TYR A 454 -17.80 17.74 -3.15
CA TYR A 454 -17.69 16.27 -3.10
C TYR A 454 -18.54 15.71 -1.97
N VAL A 455 -19.04 14.50 -2.20
CA VAL A 455 -19.83 13.74 -1.24
C VAL A 455 -19.09 12.46 -0.90
N VAL A 456 -19.04 12.15 0.40
CA VAL A 456 -18.53 10.88 0.91
C VAL A 456 -19.67 10.13 1.57
N GLU A 457 -19.89 8.88 1.16
CA GLU A 457 -20.91 8.02 1.72
C GLU A 457 -20.30 6.73 2.27
N ARG A 458 -20.88 6.20 3.36
CA ARG A 458 -20.60 4.87 3.87
C ARG A 458 -21.82 4.00 3.60
N LEU A 459 -21.63 2.97 2.78
CA LEU A 459 -22.65 1.98 2.46
C LEU A 459 -22.25 0.61 3.04
N SER A 460 -23.18 -0.34 2.98
CA SER A 460 -22.94 -1.73 3.34
C SER A 460 -23.63 -2.65 2.33
N ALA A 461 -22.87 -3.56 1.73
CA ALA A 461 -23.38 -4.54 0.78
C ALA A 461 -23.57 -5.90 1.49
N PRO A 462 -24.72 -6.58 1.33
CA PRO A 462 -24.86 -7.94 1.79
C PRO A 462 -24.05 -8.90 0.91
N SER A 463 -23.18 -9.70 1.53
CA SER A 463 -22.44 -10.78 0.87
C SER A 463 -23.27 -12.07 0.87
N SER A 464 -22.81 -13.11 0.17
CA SER A 464 -23.54 -14.37 0.00
C SER A 464 -23.84 -15.14 1.28
N ASP A 465 -23.17 -14.81 2.39
CA ASP A 465 -23.35 -15.40 3.73
C ASP A 465 -23.96 -14.37 4.72
N ASP A 466 -24.73 -13.42 4.20
CA ASP A 466 -25.42 -12.36 4.94
C ASP A 466 -24.49 -11.40 5.73
N VAL A 467 -23.20 -11.49 5.50
CA VAL A 467 -22.23 -10.58 6.10
C VAL A 467 -22.26 -9.24 5.39
N MET A 468 -22.41 -8.15 6.15
CA MET A 468 -22.43 -6.78 5.61
C MET A 468 -21.02 -6.27 5.36
N VAL A 469 -20.67 -6.02 4.09
CA VAL A 469 -19.37 -5.52 3.65
C VAL A 469 -19.41 -4.00 3.54
N PRO A 470 -18.59 -3.25 4.31
CA PRO A 470 -18.57 -1.80 4.22
C PRO A 470 -18.01 -1.31 2.87
N ILE A 471 -18.57 -0.22 2.37
CA ILE A 471 -18.15 0.47 1.14
C ILE A 471 -17.99 1.95 1.44
N THR A 472 -16.87 2.54 1.03
CA THR A 472 -16.71 4.00 1.01
C THR A 472 -16.86 4.50 -0.42
N VAL A 473 -17.77 5.46 -0.63
CA VAL A 473 -18.02 6.08 -1.94
C VAL A 473 -17.59 7.53 -1.89
N LEU A 474 -16.85 7.98 -2.90
CA LEU A 474 -16.49 9.38 -3.14
C LEU A 474 -16.99 9.78 -4.53
N MET A 475 -17.77 10.85 -4.60
CA MET A 475 -18.34 11.36 -5.87
C MET A 475 -18.50 12.86 -5.83
N LYS A 476 -18.73 13.49 -7.00
CA LYS A 476 -19.13 14.90 -7.06
C LYS A 476 -20.55 15.08 -6.53
N LYS A 477 -20.80 16.19 -5.86
CA LYS A 477 -22.16 16.63 -5.50
C LYS A 477 -22.99 16.80 -6.77
N GLY A 478 -24.18 16.19 -6.76
CA GLY A 478 -25.08 16.19 -7.92
C GLY A 478 -24.77 15.11 -8.96
N THR A 479 -23.87 14.16 -8.67
CA THR A 479 -23.72 12.95 -9.51
C THR A 479 -25.07 12.24 -9.62
N LYS A 480 -25.49 11.94 -10.84
CA LYS A 480 -26.76 11.24 -11.07
C LYS A 480 -26.62 9.75 -10.70
N LEU A 481 -27.51 9.29 -9.83
CA LEU A 481 -27.60 7.87 -9.43
C LEU A 481 -28.67 7.18 -10.29
N ASP A 482 -28.47 7.17 -11.59
CA ASP A 482 -29.36 6.57 -12.59
C ASP A 482 -28.74 5.36 -13.31
N GLY A 483 -27.56 4.92 -12.86
CA GLY A 483 -26.78 3.84 -13.44
C GLY A 483 -25.86 4.28 -14.58
N SER A 484 -25.81 5.56 -14.92
CA SER A 484 -24.98 6.03 -16.06
C SER A 484 -23.53 6.39 -15.69
N ALA A 485 -23.25 6.66 -14.42
CA ALA A 485 -21.91 7.08 -13.98
C ALA A 485 -20.90 5.94 -14.07
N PRO A 486 -19.71 6.18 -14.68
CA PRO A 486 -18.60 5.26 -14.58
C PRO A 486 -18.03 5.23 -13.16
N LEU A 487 -17.50 4.06 -12.75
CA LEU A 487 -17.05 3.82 -11.40
C LEU A 487 -15.70 3.12 -11.42
N LEU A 488 -14.80 3.54 -10.51
CA LEU A 488 -13.58 2.78 -10.20
C LEU A 488 -13.68 2.23 -8.79
N MET A 489 -13.55 0.90 -8.65
CA MET A 489 -13.60 0.20 -7.37
C MET A 489 -12.23 -0.39 -7.04
N TYR A 490 -11.70 -0.01 -5.88
CA TYR A 490 -10.44 -0.52 -5.34
C TYR A 490 -10.70 -1.50 -4.20
N GLY A 491 -9.90 -2.57 -4.13
CA GLY A 491 -9.90 -3.52 -3.02
C GLY A 491 -8.55 -4.20 -2.83
N TYR A 492 -8.34 -4.73 -1.61
CA TYR A 492 -7.12 -5.45 -1.24
C TYR A 492 -7.42 -6.82 -0.62
N GLY A 493 -7.89 -6.87 0.63
CA GLY A 493 -8.45 -8.05 1.27
C GLY A 493 -7.45 -9.14 1.65
N SER A 494 -6.27 -8.79 2.14
CA SER A 494 -5.24 -9.75 2.56
C SER A 494 -4.41 -9.21 3.72
N TYR A 495 -3.74 -10.09 4.46
CA TYR A 495 -2.77 -9.82 5.52
C TYR A 495 -3.29 -9.02 6.72
N GLY A 496 -4.58 -8.79 6.81
CA GLY A 496 -5.15 -7.90 7.82
C GLY A 496 -4.98 -6.40 7.49
N ASP A 497 -4.46 -6.07 6.31
CA ASP A 497 -4.26 -4.68 5.89
C ASP A 497 -5.59 -4.03 5.55
N SER A 498 -5.95 -3.01 6.35
CA SER A 498 -7.18 -2.26 6.19
C SER A 498 -7.06 -1.22 5.08
N VAL A 499 -8.07 -1.16 4.22
CA VAL A 499 -8.22 -0.07 3.25
C VAL A 499 -8.75 1.17 3.98
N THR A 500 -7.95 2.23 4.05
CA THR A 500 -8.29 3.46 4.79
C THR A 500 -9.06 4.45 3.93
N ALA A 501 -10.03 5.14 4.54
CA ALA A 501 -10.77 6.24 3.93
C ALA A 501 -9.97 7.56 4.00
N SER A 502 -8.74 7.53 3.47
CA SER A 502 -7.82 8.66 3.45
C SER A 502 -8.09 9.61 2.28
N PHE A 503 -7.56 10.82 2.37
CA PHE A 503 -7.51 11.74 1.25
C PHE A 503 -6.66 11.19 0.12
N SER A 504 -7.16 11.30 -1.10
CA SER A 504 -6.43 10.88 -2.29
C SER A 504 -6.57 11.91 -3.41
N ALA A 505 -5.52 12.68 -3.65
CA ALA A 505 -5.46 13.60 -4.78
C ALA A 505 -5.74 12.91 -6.13
N PRO A 506 -5.21 11.69 -6.39
CA PRO A 506 -5.62 10.91 -7.56
C PRO A 506 -7.12 10.62 -7.60
N ALA A 507 -7.73 10.17 -6.51
CA ALA A 507 -9.15 9.86 -6.49
C ALA A 507 -10.02 11.10 -6.80
N LEU A 508 -9.68 12.28 -6.24
CA LEU A 508 -10.37 13.51 -6.57
C LEU A 508 -10.19 13.88 -8.05
N ALA A 509 -8.99 13.74 -8.61
CA ALA A 509 -8.73 14.01 -10.02
C ALA A 509 -9.58 13.11 -10.94
N LEU A 510 -9.82 11.87 -10.57
CA LEU A 510 -10.71 10.95 -11.28
C LEU A 510 -12.18 11.37 -11.14
N VAL A 511 -12.60 11.70 -9.91
CA VAL A 511 -13.97 12.18 -9.62
C VAL A 511 -14.28 13.46 -10.36
N ASP A 512 -13.28 14.34 -10.58
CA ASP A 512 -13.41 15.54 -11.42
C ASP A 512 -13.73 15.23 -12.89
N GLN A 513 -13.44 14.02 -13.37
CA GLN A 513 -13.83 13.52 -14.69
C GLN A 513 -15.27 12.94 -14.73
N GLY A 514 -16.04 13.09 -13.66
CA GLY A 514 -17.42 12.57 -13.55
C GLY A 514 -17.51 11.09 -13.12
N TRP A 515 -16.43 10.54 -12.60
CA TRP A 515 -16.38 9.17 -12.07
C TRP A 515 -16.81 9.10 -10.60
N ILE A 516 -17.25 7.93 -10.19
CA ILE A 516 -17.39 7.56 -8.78
C ILE A 516 -16.16 6.76 -8.37
N HIS A 517 -15.54 7.10 -7.23
CA HIS A 517 -14.43 6.33 -6.66
C HIS A 517 -14.92 5.55 -5.44
N VAL A 518 -14.61 4.26 -5.40
CA VAL A 518 -15.11 3.32 -4.38
C VAL A 518 -13.97 2.57 -3.73
N LEU A 519 -14.01 2.46 -2.40
CA LEU A 519 -13.18 1.55 -1.61
C LEU A 519 -14.08 0.43 -1.08
N ALA A 520 -13.79 -0.81 -1.46
CA ALA A 520 -14.48 -2.00 -0.97
C ALA A 520 -13.67 -2.60 0.21
N HIS A 521 -14.25 -2.53 1.42
CA HIS A 521 -13.60 -3.02 2.65
C HIS A 521 -13.88 -4.51 2.86
N VAL A 522 -13.42 -5.31 1.91
CA VAL A 522 -13.69 -6.76 1.86
C VAL A 522 -13.01 -7.54 2.96
N ARG A 523 -13.52 -8.73 3.30
CA ARG A 523 -12.84 -9.63 4.22
C ARG A 523 -11.42 -9.94 3.77
N GLY A 524 -10.51 -9.97 4.74
CA GLY A 524 -9.07 -10.09 4.54
C GLY A 524 -8.27 -8.88 5.01
N GLY A 525 -8.91 -7.71 5.17
CA GLY A 525 -8.44 -6.60 5.98
C GLY A 525 -8.87 -6.74 7.45
N SER A 526 -8.59 -5.74 8.27
CA SER A 526 -8.96 -5.70 9.70
C SER A 526 -10.02 -4.65 10.01
N GLU A 527 -10.75 -4.16 9.01
CA GLU A 527 -11.72 -3.07 9.14
C GLU A 527 -12.85 -3.36 10.12
N LYS A 528 -13.18 -4.64 10.33
CA LYS A 528 -14.17 -5.13 11.30
C LYS A 528 -13.55 -6.10 12.30
N GLY A 529 -12.27 -5.91 12.65
CA GLY A 529 -11.54 -6.71 13.61
C GLY A 529 -10.84 -7.94 13.04
N THR A 530 -10.18 -8.70 13.92
CA THR A 530 -9.35 -9.82 13.47
C THR A 530 -10.14 -10.98 12.87
N ARG A 531 -11.40 -11.17 13.27
CA ARG A 531 -12.28 -12.18 12.64
C ARG A 531 -12.56 -11.86 11.18
N TRP A 532 -12.59 -10.57 10.80
CA TRP A 532 -12.75 -10.12 9.43
C TRP A 532 -11.58 -10.58 8.55
N TRP A 533 -10.37 -10.45 9.05
CA TRP A 533 -9.16 -10.93 8.40
C TRP A 533 -9.02 -12.46 8.47
N ARG A 534 -9.11 -13.06 9.67
CA ARG A 534 -8.81 -14.48 9.85
C ARG A 534 -9.82 -15.41 9.16
N SER A 535 -11.04 -14.94 8.89
CA SER A 535 -12.08 -15.71 8.20
C SER A 535 -11.73 -16.08 6.75
N VAL A 536 -10.72 -15.44 6.17
CA VAL A 536 -10.28 -15.67 4.78
C VAL A 536 -8.92 -16.35 4.68
N LEU A 537 -8.32 -16.73 5.80
CA LEU A 537 -7.07 -17.48 5.77
C LEU A 537 -7.27 -18.85 5.12
N LYS A 538 -6.25 -19.29 4.38
CA LYS A 538 -6.22 -20.62 3.75
C LYS A 538 -7.50 -20.88 2.94
N ARG A 539 -8.27 -21.92 3.30
CA ARG A 539 -9.51 -22.33 2.62
C ARG A 539 -10.72 -21.39 2.83
N GLY A 540 -10.48 -20.18 3.36
CA GLY A 540 -11.49 -19.12 3.45
C GLY A 540 -11.41 -18.07 2.34
N LYS A 541 -10.34 -18.04 1.53
CA LYS A 541 -9.95 -16.92 0.65
C LYS A 541 -11.01 -16.49 -0.35
N LYS A 542 -11.81 -17.39 -0.89
CA LYS A 542 -12.89 -17.06 -1.85
C LYS A 542 -13.91 -16.07 -1.30
N LYS A 543 -14.08 -15.96 0.01
CA LYS A 543 -14.96 -14.95 0.64
C LYS A 543 -14.57 -13.52 0.25
N THR A 544 -13.25 -13.22 0.15
CA THR A 544 -12.76 -11.92 -0.32
C THR A 544 -13.30 -11.57 -1.73
N PHE A 545 -13.31 -12.54 -2.62
CA PHE A 545 -13.74 -12.35 -4.02
C PHE A 545 -15.25 -12.17 -4.12
N VAL A 546 -15.99 -12.99 -3.37
CA VAL A 546 -17.46 -12.90 -3.28
C VAL A 546 -17.89 -11.56 -2.69
N ASP A 547 -17.21 -11.07 -1.63
CA ASP A 547 -17.47 -9.77 -1.04
C ASP A 547 -17.26 -8.63 -2.05
N PHE A 548 -16.20 -8.69 -2.85
CA PHE A 548 -15.91 -7.65 -3.84
C PHE A 548 -16.97 -7.63 -4.95
N ILE A 549 -17.39 -8.80 -5.45
CA ILE A 549 -18.47 -8.93 -6.42
C ILE A 549 -19.79 -8.42 -5.83
N ALA A 550 -20.10 -8.77 -4.59
CA ALA A 550 -21.30 -8.30 -3.89
C ALA A 550 -21.35 -6.78 -3.75
N CYS A 551 -20.19 -6.14 -3.47
CA CYS A 551 -20.09 -4.68 -3.46
C CYS A 551 -20.46 -4.08 -4.84
N ALA A 552 -19.96 -4.64 -5.94
CA ALA A 552 -20.27 -4.18 -7.29
C ALA A 552 -21.76 -4.36 -7.61
N GLU A 553 -22.33 -5.53 -7.33
CA GLU A 553 -23.74 -5.83 -7.55
C GLU A 553 -24.68 -4.95 -6.73
N HIS A 554 -24.29 -4.66 -5.47
CA HIS A 554 -25.03 -3.72 -4.62
C HIS A 554 -25.04 -2.30 -5.22
N LEU A 555 -23.89 -1.81 -5.70
CA LEU A 555 -23.78 -0.49 -6.34
C LEU A 555 -24.59 -0.40 -7.64
N ILE A 556 -24.63 -1.49 -8.41
CA ILE A 556 -25.50 -1.61 -9.61
C ILE A 556 -26.97 -1.57 -9.19
N GLN A 557 -27.37 -2.37 -8.21
CA GLN A 557 -28.76 -2.40 -7.69
C GLN A 557 -29.21 -1.02 -7.19
N LYS A 558 -28.32 -0.29 -6.52
CA LYS A 558 -28.55 1.07 -6.03
C LYS A 558 -28.43 2.14 -7.11
N ARG A 559 -28.18 1.76 -8.37
CA ARG A 559 -28.06 2.63 -9.54
C ARG A 559 -26.94 3.66 -9.46
N TYR A 560 -25.86 3.37 -8.72
CA TYR A 560 -24.63 4.17 -8.81
C TYR A 560 -23.96 4.00 -10.17
N THR A 561 -24.04 2.81 -10.74
CA THR A 561 -23.41 2.43 -12.01
C THR A 561 -24.17 1.25 -12.65
N ARG A 562 -23.62 0.66 -13.71
CA ARG A 562 -24.14 -0.53 -14.39
C ARG A 562 -23.02 -1.46 -14.84
N PRO A 563 -23.30 -2.75 -15.20
CA PRO A 563 -22.30 -3.63 -15.79
C PRO A 563 -21.60 -2.99 -17.00
N GLY A 564 -20.30 -3.24 -17.14
CA GLY A 564 -19.46 -2.65 -18.18
C GLY A 564 -19.01 -1.21 -17.92
N GLN A 565 -19.51 -0.54 -16.85
CA GLN A 565 -19.09 0.80 -16.45
C GLN A 565 -18.19 0.79 -15.19
N ILE A 566 -17.80 -0.37 -14.71
CA ILE A 566 -16.98 -0.55 -13.50
C ILE A 566 -15.54 -0.88 -13.91
N ALA A 567 -14.60 0.02 -13.64
CA ALA A 567 -13.17 -0.30 -13.62
C ALA A 567 -12.80 -0.85 -12.24
N ILE A 568 -12.01 -1.91 -12.21
CA ILE A 568 -11.52 -2.51 -10.96
C ILE A 568 -10.01 -2.37 -10.84
N HIS A 569 -9.51 -2.11 -9.63
CA HIS A 569 -8.09 -1.89 -9.36
C HIS A 569 -7.65 -2.58 -8.07
N GLY A 570 -6.50 -3.23 -8.11
CA GLY A 570 -5.86 -3.84 -6.93
C GLY A 570 -4.37 -4.02 -7.13
N LEU A 571 -3.65 -3.96 -6.01
CA LEU A 571 -2.18 -4.03 -5.92
C LEU A 571 -1.76 -5.35 -5.25
N SER A 572 -0.73 -6.04 -5.75
CA SER A 572 -0.10 -7.19 -5.06
C SER A 572 -1.14 -8.30 -4.79
N ALA A 573 -1.40 -8.66 -3.53
CA ALA A 573 -2.50 -9.55 -3.15
C ALA A 573 -3.89 -9.00 -3.52
N GLY A 574 -4.06 -7.67 -3.62
CA GLY A 574 -5.22 -7.05 -4.26
C GLY A 574 -5.26 -7.31 -5.76
N GLY A 575 -4.11 -7.48 -6.40
CA GLY A 575 -4.02 -7.93 -7.79
C GLY A 575 -4.49 -9.37 -7.98
N LEU A 576 -4.26 -10.27 -6.99
CA LEU A 576 -4.88 -11.60 -6.95
C LEU A 576 -6.41 -11.48 -6.87
N LEU A 577 -6.92 -10.60 -6.00
CA LEU A 577 -8.36 -10.30 -5.94
C LEU A 577 -8.88 -9.91 -7.34
N ILE A 578 -8.22 -8.94 -7.99
CA ILE A 578 -8.63 -8.48 -9.33
C ILE A 578 -8.60 -9.62 -10.34
N GLY A 579 -7.51 -10.41 -10.42
CA GLY A 579 -7.41 -11.54 -11.35
C GLY A 579 -8.48 -12.62 -11.11
N ALA A 580 -8.80 -12.90 -9.84
CA ALA A 580 -9.83 -13.87 -9.48
C ALA A 580 -11.24 -13.40 -9.91
N VAL A 581 -11.65 -12.18 -9.55
CA VAL A 581 -12.97 -11.65 -9.90
C VAL A 581 -13.10 -11.35 -11.39
N TYR A 582 -12.00 -11.04 -12.07
CA TYR A 582 -11.92 -10.86 -13.52
C TYR A 582 -12.28 -12.16 -14.27
N ASN A 583 -11.79 -13.30 -13.75
CA ASN A 583 -12.16 -14.62 -14.29
C ASN A 583 -13.59 -15.02 -13.89
N MET A 584 -14.01 -14.75 -12.64
CA MET A 584 -15.31 -15.18 -12.12
C MET A 584 -16.49 -14.45 -12.78
N ARG A 585 -16.34 -13.16 -13.07
CA ARG A 585 -17.43 -12.29 -13.55
C ARG A 585 -16.95 -11.31 -14.62
N PRO A 586 -16.42 -11.79 -15.76
CA PRO A 586 -15.94 -10.90 -16.83
C PRO A 586 -17.04 -9.99 -17.41
N ASP A 587 -18.32 -10.35 -17.22
CA ASP A 587 -19.51 -9.62 -17.64
C ASP A 587 -19.75 -8.32 -16.86
N LEU A 588 -19.25 -8.19 -15.63
CA LEU A 588 -19.48 -7.03 -14.78
C LEU A 588 -18.55 -5.86 -15.12
N TRP A 589 -17.32 -6.15 -15.50
CA TRP A 589 -16.25 -5.16 -15.53
C TRP A 589 -16.12 -4.45 -16.89
N GLY A 590 -15.90 -3.15 -16.86
CA GLY A 590 -15.57 -2.36 -18.05
C GLY A 590 -14.06 -2.28 -18.29
N ALA A 591 -13.24 -2.43 -17.25
CA ALA A 591 -11.78 -2.49 -17.31
C ALA A 591 -11.21 -3.12 -16.04
N ALA A 592 -10.00 -3.69 -16.13
CA ALA A 592 -9.24 -4.17 -14.97
C ALA A 592 -7.82 -3.61 -14.95
N ILE A 593 -7.37 -3.15 -13.77
CA ILE A 593 -6.01 -2.70 -13.48
C ILE A 593 -5.45 -3.63 -12.40
N ALA A 594 -4.47 -4.44 -12.77
CA ALA A 594 -3.80 -5.39 -11.88
C ALA A 594 -2.34 -4.94 -11.67
N GLN A 595 -2.07 -4.27 -10.55
CA GLN A 595 -0.76 -3.71 -10.28
C GLN A 595 0.09 -4.70 -9.50
N VAL A 596 1.28 -5.06 -10.02
CA VAL A 596 2.21 -6.08 -9.48
C VAL A 596 1.46 -7.30 -8.91
N PRO A 597 0.55 -7.93 -9.70
CA PRO A 597 -0.47 -8.80 -9.18
C PRO A 597 0.05 -10.21 -8.88
N PHE A 598 -0.32 -10.76 -7.74
CA PHE A 598 -0.05 -12.14 -7.34
C PHE A 598 -1.03 -13.11 -8.03
N VAL A 599 -0.87 -13.33 -9.33
CA VAL A 599 -1.86 -14.03 -10.17
C VAL A 599 -1.47 -15.46 -10.54
N ASP A 600 -0.21 -15.85 -10.34
CA ASP A 600 0.27 -17.22 -10.56
C ASP A 600 0.43 -17.98 -9.22
N LEU A 601 -0.52 -17.75 -8.31
CA LEU A 601 -0.49 -18.22 -6.91
C LEU A 601 -0.05 -19.67 -6.78
N LEU A 602 -0.65 -20.58 -7.56
CA LEU A 602 -0.40 -22.01 -7.41
C LEU A 602 1.06 -22.37 -7.71
N ASN A 603 1.60 -21.89 -8.85
CA ASN A 603 2.99 -22.15 -9.21
C ASN A 603 3.98 -21.45 -8.25
N THR A 604 3.64 -20.27 -7.75
CA THR A 604 4.49 -19.55 -6.80
C THR A 604 4.48 -20.25 -5.43
N MET A 605 3.33 -20.74 -4.97
CA MET A 605 3.25 -21.49 -3.72
C MET A 605 3.90 -22.88 -3.79
N GLU A 606 4.09 -23.45 -4.96
CA GLU A 606 4.86 -24.69 -5.15
C GLU A 606 6.38 -24.49 -5.18
N ASP A 607 6.86 -23.25 -5.22
CA ASP A 607 8.29 -22.92 -5.25
C ASP A 607 8.81 -22.60 -3.84
N GLU A 608 9.38 -23.59 -3.16
CA GLU A 608 9.97 -23.45 -1.82
C GLU A 608 11.16 -22.47 -1.77
N ASN A 609 11.72 -22.08 -2.91
CA ASN A 609 12.80 -21.09 -3.00
C ASN A 609 12.26 -19.65 -3.11
N HIS A 610 10.94 -19.47 -3.20
CA HIS A 610 10.37 -18.13 -3.22
C HIS A 610 10.59 -17.43 -1.86
N PRO A 611 11.06 -16.17 -1.84
CA PRO A 611 11.40 -15.46 -0.59
C PRO A 611 10.29 -15.46 0.46
N LEU A 612 9.05 -15.32 0.03
CA LEU A 612 7.89 -15.26 0.92
C LEU A 612 7.22 -16.61 1.16
N TRP A 613 7.78 -17.72 0.65
CA TRP A 613 7.09 -19.02 0.68
C TRP A 613 6.66 -19.44 2.09
N PHE A 614 7.58 -19.46 3.05
CA PHE A 614 7.30 -19.89 4.42
C PHE A 614 6.27 -18.97 5.12
N THR A 615 6.38 -17.66 4.93
CA THR A 615 5.46 -16.67 5.53
C THR A 615 4.10 -16.66 4.84
N ALA A 616 4.01 -17.19 3.62
CA ALA A 616 2.78 -17.29 2.85
C ALA A 616 1.93 -18.50 3.24
N LEU A 617 2.53 -19.59 3.75
CA LEU A 617 1.82 -20.81 4.12
C LEU A 617 0.68 -20.60 5.13
N PRO A 618 0.83 -19.82 6.21
CA PRO A 618 -0.26 -19.51 7.14
C PRO A 618 -1.41 -18.73 6.50
N ILE A 619 -1.15 -18.00 5.43
CA ILE A 619 -2.10 -17.10 4.76
C ILE A 619 -2.87 -17.83 3.65
N TRP A 620 -2.14 -18.47 2.72
CA TRP A 620 -2.71 -19.06 1.50
C TRP A 620 -3.01 -20.55 1.62
N GLY A 621 -2.32 -21.26 2.51
CA GLY A 621 -2.34 -22.72 2.66
C GLY A 621 -1.03 -23.36 2.24
N ASP A 622 -0.88 -24.65 2.55
CA ASP A 622 0.31 -25.43 2.23
C ASP A 622 0.06 -26.27 0.96
N PRO A 623 0.77 -26.02 -0.16
CA PRO A 623 0.58 -26.75 -1.43
C PRO A 623 0.94 -28.24 -1.33
N ARG A 624 1.63 -28.68 -0.28
CA ARG A 624 1.95 -30.08 0.02
C ARG A 624 0.76 -30.83 0.64
N ILE A 625 -0.26 -30.09 1.10
CA ILE A 625 -1.52 -30.63 1.62
C ILE A 625 -2.56 -30.61 0.51
N LYS A 626 -3.04 -31.79 0.06
CA LYS A 626 -3.95 -31.92 -1.06
C LYS A 626 -5.16 -30.98 -0.99
N ALA A 627 -5.81 -30.88 0.16
CA ALA A 627 -7.00 -30.04 0.33
C ALA A 627 -6.70 -28.52 0.20
N ASP A 628 -5.53 -28.07 0.65
CA ASP A 628 -5.10 -26.67 0.48
C ASP A 628 -4.70 -26.39 -0.96
N TRP A 629 -4.00 -27.33 -1.59
CA TRP A 629 -3.62 -27.25 -3.00
C TRP A 629 -4.85 -27.19 -3.92
N GLU A 630 -5.82 -28.09 -3.75
CA GLU A 630 -7.08 -28.10 -4.51
C GLU A 630 -7.87 -26.80 -4.33
N TYR A 631 -7.87 -26.26 -3.11
CA TYR A 631 -8.52 -25.00 -2.83
C TYR A 631 -7.81 -23.83 -3.52
N MET A 632 -6.48 -23.73 -3.46
CA MET A 632 -5.69 -22.73 -4.18
C MET A 632 -5.87 -22.86 -5.70
N ALA A 633 -5.81 -24.06 -6.23
CA ALA A 633 -6.03 -24.35 -7.66
C ALA A 633 -7.39 -23.84 -8.14
N SER A 634 -8.42 -23.90 -7.28
CA SER A 634 -9.79 -23.52 -7.63
C SER A 634 -10.02 -22.00 -7.76
N TYR A 635 -9.01 -21.14 -7.46
CA TYR A 635 -9.13 -19.70 -7.59
C TYR A 635 -7.86 -18.99 -8.08
N SER A 636 -6.73 -19.68 -8.18
CA SER A 636 -5.48 -19.09 -8.72
C SER A 636 -5.75 -18.47 -10.09
N PRO A 637 -5.60 -17.14 -10.27
CA PRO A 637 -6.05 -16.48 -11.47
C PRO A 637 -5.49 -17.05 -12.76
N TYR A 638 -4.18 -17.27 -12.84
CA TYR A 638 -3.53 -17.86 -14.01
C TYR A 638 -4.10 -19.25 -14.36
N THR A 639 -4.34 -20.08 -13.34
CA THR A 639 -4.86 -21.45 -13.52
C THR A 639 -6.31 -21.45 -13.99
N ASN A 640 -7.10 -20.44 -13.63
CA ASN A 640 -8.55 -20.40 -13.89
C ASN A 640 -8.95 -19.47 -15.05
N VAL A 641 -8.01 -19.04 -15.89
CA VAL A 641 -8.34 -18.40 -17.16
C VAL A 641 -9.06 -19.41 -18.05
N HIS A 642 -10.19 -19.01 -18.65
CA HIS A 642 -11.03 -19.84 -19.51
C HIS A 642 -11.56 -19.03 -20.68
N LYS A 643 -12.17 -19.67 -21.66
CA LYS A 643 -12.76 -18.98 -22.82
C LYS A 643 -13.89 -18.05 -22.37
N ALA A 644 -13.67 -16.74 -22.48
CA ALA A 644 -14.65 -15.71 -22.13
C ALA A 644 -14.38 -14.40 -22.89
N ALA A 645 -15.39 -13.53 -22.93
CA ALA A 645 -15.25 -12.18 -23.47
C ALA A 645 -14.66 -11.23 -22.40
N TYR A 646 -13.36 -11.34 -22.15
CA TYR A 646 -12.67 -10.55 -21.13
C TYR A 646 -12.64 -9.06 -21.47
N PRO A 647 -12.91 -8.14 -20.50
CA PRO A 647 -12.78 -6.70 -20.69
C PRO A 647 -11.31 -6.26 -20.87
N PRO A 648 -11.06 -4.99 -21.22
CA PRO A 648 -9.70 -4.43 -21.25
C PRO A 648 -8.96 -4.66 -19.95
N LEU A 649 -7.68 -5.07 -20.06
CA LEU A 649 -6.79 -5.35 -18.92
C LEU A 649 -5.49 -4.57 -19.07
N LEU A 650 -5.07 -3.89 -18.00
CA LEU A 650 -3.72 -3.37 -17.81
C LEU A 650 -3.10 -4.01 -16.58
N ALA A 651 -2.17 -4.93 -16.79
CA ALA A 651 -1.33 -5.47 -15.72
C ALA A 651 0.01 -4.72 -15.70
N THR A 652 0.60 -4.55 -14.52
CA THR A 652 1.96 -4.02 -14.39
C THR A 652 2.81 -4.94 -13.53
N GLY A 653 4.12 -4.90 -13.74
CA GLY A 653 5.09 -5.63 -12.95
C GLY A 653 6.41 -4.86 -12.86
N SER A 654 7.34 -5.35 -12.07
CA SER A 654 8.67 -4.77 -11.90
C SER A 654 9.73 -5.84 -11.95
N LEU A 655 10.86 -5.56 -12.64
CA LEU A 655 11.88 -6.57 -12.93
C LEU A 655 12.58 -7.09 -11.67
N VAL A 656 12.83 -6.20 -10.71
CA VAL A 656 13.54 -6.55 -9.47
C VAL A 656 12.60 -6.74 -8.26
N ASP A 657 11.30 -6.90 -8.53
CA ASP A 657 10.29 -7.19 -7.51
C ASP A 657 10.63 -8.50 -6.79
N ASP A 658 10.83 -8.45 -5.46
CA ASP A 658 11.19 -9.59 -4.64
C ASP A 658 10.00 -10.29 -3.95
N ARG A 659 8.79 -9.73 -4.13
CA ARG A 659 7.54 -10.23 -3.54
C ARG A 659 6.67 -10.93 -4.57
N VAL A 660 6.56 -10.34 -5.77
CA VAL A 660 5.77 -10.89 -6.89
C VAL A 660 6.62 -10.83 -8.16
N GLY A 661 7.02 -11.97 -8.67
CA GLY A 661 7.88 -12.03 -9.84
C GLY A 661 7.24 -11.43 -11.08
N PHE A 662 8.02 -10.70 -11.88
CA PHE A 662 7.58 -10.01 -13.10
C PHE A 662 6.89 -10.96 -14.11
N TRP A 663 7.18 -12.25 -14.04
CA TRP A 663 6.57 -13.27 -14.91
C TRP A 663 5.09 -13.51 -14.62
N GLU A 664 4.62 -13.28 -13.40
CA GLU A 664 3.22 -13.53 -13.04
C GLU A 664 2.25 -12.69 -13.88
N PRO A 665 2.35 -11.34 -13.94
CA PRO A 665 1.48 -10.55 -14.81
C PRO A 665 1.68 -10.87 -16.30
N VAL A 666 2.91 -11.19 -16.75
CA VAL A 666 3.17 -11.52 -18.17
C VAL A 666 2.46 -12.82 -18.55
N LYS A 667 2.66 -13.89 -17.78
CA LYS A 667 2.00 -15.18 -17.99
C LYS A 667 0.48 -15.05 -17.98
N PHE A 668 -0.05 -14.27 -17.04
CA PHE A 668 -1.50 -14.07 -16.92
C PHE A 668 -2.08 -13.35 -18.14
N VAL A 669 -1.45 -12.28 -18.60
CA VAL A 669 -1.91 -11.53 -19.79
C VAL A 669 -1.82 -12.38 -21.05
N GLU A 670 -0.75 -13.14 -21.26
CA GLU A 670 -0.60 -14.06 -22.39
C GLU A 670 -1.73 -15.09 -22.40
N LYS A 671 -1.98 -15.73 -21.27
CA LYS A 671 -3.05 -16.73 -21.17
C LYS A 671 -4.44 -16.13 -21.37
N VAL A 672 -4.69 -14.92 -20.86
CA VAL A 672 -5.95 -14.21 -21.10
C VAL A 672 -6.12 -13.86 -22.59
N ARG A 673 -5.06 -13.51 -23.31
CA ARG A 673 -5.11 -13.29 -24.77
C ARG A 673 -5.47 -14.56 -25.53
N ASP A 674 -4.87 -15.69 -25.14
CA ASP A 674 -5.14 -16.99 -25.77
C ASP A 674 -6.60 -17.44 -25.64
N ASP A 675 -7.20 -17.20 -24.47
CA ASP A 675 -8.55 -17.67 -24.15
C ASP A 675 -9.64 -16.60 -24.33
N SER A 676 -9.26 -15.36 -24.67
CA SER A 676 -10.24 -14.28 -24.88
C SER A 676 -11.01 -14.45 -26.19
N THR A 677 -12.34 -14.40 -26.11
CA THR A 677 -13.23 -14.49 -27.28
C THR A 677 -13.48 -13.16 -27.96
N ASN A 678 -12.94 -12.05 -27.41
CA ASN A 678 -13.03 -10.71 -27.96
C ASN A 678 -11.64 -10.11 -28.20
N LYS A 679 -11.59 -8.96 -28.91
CA LYS A 679 -10.37 -8.23 -29.24
C LYS A 679 -10.05 -7.09 -28.26
N ALA A 680 -10.71 -7.01 -27.11
CA ALA A 680 -10.43 -5.98 -26.12
C ALA A 680 -8.93 -6.02 -25.72
N PRO A 681 -8.26 -4.85 -25.57
CA PRO A 681 -6.82 -4.83 -25.31
C PRO A 681 -6.46 -5.45 -23.96
N LYS A 682 -5.49 -6.33 -23.94
CA LYS A 682 -4.87 -6.91 -22.76
C LYS A 682 -3.40 -6.57 -22.81
N MET A 683 -2.95 -5.78 -21.87
CA MET A 683 -1.61 -5.20 -21.85
C MET A 683 -0.88 -5.56 -20.56
N VAL A 684 0.42 -5.80 -20.68
CA VAL A 684 1.31 -5.82 -19.53
C VAL A 684 2.43 -4.81 -19.74
N LYS A 685 2.79 -4.11 -18.67
CA LYS A 685 3.88 -3.14 -18.66
C LYS A 685 4.82 -3.46 -17.51
N ILE A 686 6.09 -3.74 -17.82
CA ILE A 686 7.12 -4.08 -16.83
C ILE A 686 8.06 -2.89 -16.64
N ASP A 687 8.18 -2.41 -15.41
CA ASP A 687 9.23 -1.46 -15.06
C ASP A 687 10.56 -2.22 -14.96
N MET A 688 11.52 -1.85 -15.79
CA MET A 688 12.79 -2.54 -15.91
C MET A 688 13.82 -2.13 -14.83
N SER A 689 13.46 -1.18 -13.96
CA SER A 689 14.35 -0.60 -12.95
C SER A 689 13.75 -0.52 -11.54
N ALA A 690 12.46 -0.84 -11.37
CA ALA A 690 11.78 -0.76 -10.09
C ALA A 690 11.54 -2.13 -9.45
N GLY A 691 11.26 -2.12 -8.14
CA GLY A 691 10.80 -3.27 -7.35
C GLY A 691 9.29 -3.23 -7.09
N HIS A 692 8.86 -3.94 -6.01
CA HIS A 692 7.45 -4.12 -5.68
C HIS A 692 6.67 -2.81 -5.47
N MET A 693 7.32 -1.82 -4.91
CA MET A 693 6.68 -0.51 -4.62
C MET A 693 6.57 0.40 -5.86
N GLY A 694 7.00 -0.08 -7.03
CA GLY A 694 6.99 0.67 -8.29
C GLY A 694 8.02 1.79 -8.33
N ALA A 695 7.79 2.80 -9.16
CA ALA A 695 8.70 3.92 -9.33
C ALA A 695 8.90 4.71 -8.03
N SER A 696 10.13 5.15 -7.79
CA SER A 696 10.48 5.96 -6.63
C SER A 696 10.11 7.43 -6.81
N GLY A 697 9.79 8.10 -5.70
CA GLY A 697 9.44 9.51 -5.68
C GLY A 697 7.98 9.83 -6.00
N ARG A 698 7.49 10.94 -5.43
CA ARG A 698 6.08 11.37 -5.51
C ARG A 698 5.60 11.57 -6.96
N ASN A 699 6.37 12.29 -7.76
CA ASN A 699 5.96 12.62 -9.12
C ASN A 699 5.85 11.38 -10.03
N ALA A 700 6.75 10.41 -9.89
CA ALA A 700 6.70 9.16 -10.66
C ALA A 700 5.46 8.33 -10.29
N LYS A 701 5.13 8.25 -9.01
CA LYS A 701 3.90 7.59 -8.52
C LYS A 701 2.63 8.26 -9.05
N LEU A 702 2.58 9.61 -9.06
CA LEU A 702 1.44 10.34 -9.63
C LEU A 702 1.31 10.12 -11.15
N ARG A 703 2.40 10.06 -11.91
CA ARG A 703 2.39 9.73 -13.33
C ARG A 703 1.87 8.31 -13.58
N GLN A 704 2.30 7.35 -12.79
CA GLN A 704 1.79 5.98 -12.87
C GLN A 704 0.28 5.93 -12.59
N GLN A 705 -0.19 6.65 -11.58
CA GLN A 705 -1.61 6.70 -11.26
C GLN A 705 -2.43 7.41 -12.36
N ALA A 706 -1.88 8.47 -12.96
CA ALA A 706 -2.49 9.15 -14.09
C ALA A 706 -2.64 8.21 -15.31
N MET A 707 -1.63 7.36 -15.57
CA MET A 707 -1.69 6.31 -16.60
C MET A 707 -2.83 5.32 -16.30
N PHE A 708 -2.95 4.84 -15.07
CA PHE A 708 -4.01 3.90 -14.68
C PHE A 708 -5.41 4.50 -14.88
N TYR A 709 -5.61 5.74 -14.46
CA TYR A 709 -6.91 6.39 -14.60
C TYR A 709 -7.23 6.77 -16.05
N ALA A 710 -6.24 7.20 -16.80
CA ALA A 710 -6.42 7.46 -18.24
C ALA A 710 -6.76 6.18 -19.00
N PHE A 711 -6.15 5.04 -18.64
CA PHE A 711 -6.52 3.72 -19.17
C PHE A 711 -7.97 3.36 -18.80
N ALA A 712 -8.37 3.50 -17.53
CA ALA A 712 -9.74 3.20 -17.09
C ALA A 712 -10.78 4.04 -17.84
N ILE A 713 -10.54 5.35 -17.96
CA ILE A 713 -11.44 6.28 -18.68
C ILE A 713 -11.53 5.92 -20.17
N TRP A 714 -10.41 5.60 -20.79
CA TRP A 714 -10.35 5.20 -22.19
C TRP A 714 -11.06 3.86 -22.43
N ALA A 715 -10.82 2.87 -21.56
CA ALA A 715 -11.35 1.52 -21.68
C ALA A 715 -12.87 1.48 -21.45
N VAL A 716 -13.36 2.04 -20.35
CA VAL A 716 -14.80 2.09 -20.02
C VAL A 716 -15.57 2.97 -21.03
N GLY A 717 -14.94 4.02 -21.55
CA GLY A 717 -15.53 4.85 -22.60
C GLY A 717 -15.60 4.19 -23.98
N ASN A 718 -15.20 2.92 -24.10
CA ASN A 718 -15.15 2.14 -25.35
C ASN A 718 -14.45 2.89 -26.51
N LYS A 719 -13.38 3.65 -26.20
CA LYS A 719 -12.65 4.48 -27.18
C LYS A 719 -11.57 3.72 -27.96
N TRP A 720 -11.48 2.40 -27.75
CA TRP A 720 -10.52 1.53 -28.44
C TRP A 720 -11.05 1.00 -29.80
N GLY A 721 -12.35 1.22 -30.13
CA GLY A 721 -12.86 1.13 -31.50
C GLY A 721 -12.75 -0.23 -32.18
N LEU A 722 -12.70 -1.29 -31.42
CA LEU A 722 -12.75 -2.67 -31.91
C LEU A 722 -14.15 -3.22 -31.63
N GLY A 723 -15.14 -2.75 -32.38
CA GLY A 723 -16.49 -3.28 -32.38
C GLY A 723 -16.58 -4.68 -32.94
#